data_2d14b4c50bf7c41a29b1b81fb1bc9ab9
#
_entry.id   2d14b4c50bf7c41a29b1b81fb1bc9ab9
#
_cell.length_a   1.000
_cell.length_b   1.000
_cell.length_c   1.000
_cell.angle_alpha   90.00
_cell.angle_beta   90.00
_cell.angle_gamma   90.00
#
_symmetry.space_group_name_H-M   'P 1'
#
loop_
_entity.id
_entity.type
_entity.pdbx_description
1 polymer ?
#
loop_
_entity_poly.entity_id
_entity_poly.type
_entity_poly.pdbx_seq_one_letter_code
_entity_poly.pdbx_strand_id
1 'polypeptide(L)'
;MSTPGGRTFDTAAPTFRRLVRLARKECRESLRDRRTLATLLLMPLIVYPLLGMVVQRFAISGVSTAAPEANVVIDNRLSLDDARVMLAGLDDAEKTTEPSSVAGEQSSGTSAMPAVPGLELPLLNPGSGRVRPQLRVDLGATYPVELIERGLREGVVDVGVVLRARAVDAPQDRTNTVEVLYRAGDPISEAAAEDVAFRLRENRDAAIRGLLNRVQIGGDALVMVRQKGLQTARRSESPLAAFVPLMLVLMTMTGAVYPAIDLTAGERERGTLELLMAAPVSRRQLLTGKFCAVFLVAVLTAVINLTAMMVTLAATGFDRVLLPQGIGVQMLLQVLLLLVVFASFFSSVLLSITSFARSFREAQAWLIPLMLVSLAPGILSLMPGIRLTAALSLVPLVNIVLLGRELFQGIAPTGLFLLTLLATAGYSAASLRLAAGIFGSDAVLFAADRREQQRSASQLLDFVPQRILLGTLLALLPLFAVLAGLRGRLVAPENTSGQLLLSAAVLAGVFVLLPLVAMRLGRVRLTAGFQLTGFHPVAIPAAVLLGCSAWVAVYELLVLAGSSGALQKIMDNPALRQMVDRLTSNTSLPLQLLCLAAAPAICEELFFRGFLWKGLENLLPGKIRPLLISTAVFAAAHVVTDASLTVERLPGTFLLGLLLGLMRMQTGSVIPGMLLHFCNNGVLLSLERMAPVMRTLGIALDVSHQQHLPGRLMLLAALLGVLGLALSAVVAARRRRSSLN
;
A
#
# COMPACT_ATOMS: atom_id res chain seq x y z
N MET A 1 -41.45 59.98 -14.89
CA MET A 1 -41.23 59.10 -13.72
C MET A 1 -40.18 58.03 -14.08
N SER A 2 -38.99 58.26 -13.68
CA SER A 2 -37.78 57.43 -13.96
C SER A 2 -37.70 56.24 -13.04
N THR A 3 -37.57 55.01 -13.60
CA THR A 3 -37.34 53.79 -12.91
C THR A 3 -35.91 53.74 -12.33
N PRO A 4 -35.69 53.34 -11.08
CA PRO A 4 -34.34 53.25 -10.53
C PRO A 4 -33.64 52.03 -11.09
N GLY A 5 -32.43 52.27 -11.64
CA GLY A 5 -31.55 51.25 -12.21
C GLY A 5 -31.15 50.16 -11.21
N GLY A 6 -31.45 48.94 -11.59
CA GLY A 6 -30.97 47.74 -10.88
C GLY A 6 -29.44 47.69 -10.94
N ARG A 7 -28.79 47.82 -9.80
CA ARG A 7 -27.38 47.51 -9.65
C ARG A 7 -27.19 45.99 -9.79
N THR A 8 -26.74 45.57 -10.94
CA THR A 8 -26.16 44.23 -11.12
C THR A 8 -24.95 44.12 -10.24
N PHE A 9 -25.09 43.37 -9.15
CA PHE A 9 -23.93 42.98 -8.32
C PHE A 9 -23.02 42.11 -9.17
N ASP A 10 -21.89 42.66 -9.53
CA ASP A 10 -20.79 41.95 -10.21
C ASP A 10 -20.22 40.86 -9.27
N THR A 11 -20.60 39.59 -9.55
CA THR A 11 -20.41 38.46 -8.60
C THR A 11 -19.16 37.64 -8.84
N ALA A 12 -18.29 37.99 -9.80
CA ALA A 12 -17.18 37.11 -10.21
C ALA A 12 -15.80 37.39 -9.57
N ALA A 13 -15.46 38.62 -9.22
CA ALA A 13 -14.12 38.97 -8.70
C ALA A 13 -13.92 38.89 -7.17
N PRO A 14 -14.93 38.81 -6.31
CA PRO A 14 -14.74 38.85 -4.85
C PRO A 14 -14.58 37.48 -4.18
N THR A 15 -14.72 36.35 -4.88
CA THR A 15 -14.81 35.01 -4.24
C THR A 15 -13.51 34.61 -3.61
N PHE A 16 -12.39 34.75 -4.28
CA PHE A 16 -11.07 34.33 -3.76
C PHE A 16 -10.60 35.21 -2.59
N ARG A 17 -10.73 36.52 -2.70
CA ARG A 17 -10.34 37.46 -1.61
C ARG A 17 -11.20 37.28 -0.36
N ARG A 18 -12.49 36.92 -0.51
CA ARG A 18 -13.36 36.58 0.63
C ARG A 18 -12.94 35.28 1.30
N LEU A 19 -12.63 34.24 0.50
CA LEU A 19 -12.13 32.95 1.00
C LEU A 19 -10.82 33.12 1.78
N VAL A 20 -9.86 33.87 1.23
CA VAL A 20 -8.57 34.14 1.91
C VAL A 20 -8.77 34.90 3.23
N ARG A 21 -9.68 35.90 3.24
CA ARG A 21 -10.00 36.63 4.50
C ARG A 21 -10.65 35.71 5.54
N LEU A 22 -11.56 34.84 5.12
CA LEU A 22 -12.20 33.87 6.00
C LEU A 22 -11.17 32.87 6.55
N ALA A 23 -10.38 32.25 5.69
CA ALA A 23 -9.33 31.33 6.09
C ALA A 23 -8.32 31.97 7.06
N ARG A 24 -7.90 33.22 6.78
CA ARG A 24 -6.99 33.97 7.67
C ARG A 24 -7.63 34.25 9.04
N LYS A 25 -8.93 34.54 9.09
CA LYS A 25 -9.66 34.72 10.37
C LYS A 25 -9.64 33.42 11.16
N GLU A 26 -10.08 32.32 10.57
CA GLU A 26 -10.17 31.00 11.19
C GLU A 26 -8.76 30.49 11.64
N CYS A 27 -7.73 30.67 10.80
CA CYS A 27 -6.35 30.33 11.16
C CYS A 27 -5.85 31.12 12.37
N ARG A 28 -6.13 32.44 12.41
CA ARG A 28 -5.72 33.29 13.54
C ARG A 28 -6.43 32.90 14.83
N GLU A 29 -7.68 32.48 14.75
CA GLU A 29 -8.45 32.00 15.88
C GLU A 29 -7.89 30.67 16.41
N SER A 30 -7.66 29.70 15.53
CA SER A 30 -7.06 28.41 15.90
C SER A 30 -5.64 28.53 16.46
N LEU A 31 -4.81 29.42 15.92
CA LEU A 31 -3.44 29.65 16.42
C LEU A 31 -3.36 30.50 17.69
N ARG A 32 -4.47 31.09 18.15
CA ARG A 32 -4.55 31.77 19.45
C ARG A 32 -4.98 30.84 20.58
N ASP A 33 -5.55 29.69 20.25
CA ASP A 33 -5.95 28.72 21.27
C ASP A 33 -4.72 28.07 21.90
N ARG A 34 -4.60 28.22 23.24
CA ARG A 34 -3.48 27.66 24.00
C ARG A 34 -3.38 26.15 23.93
N ARG A 35 -4.52 25.46 23.80
CA ARG A 35 -4.56 23.99 23.70
C ARG A 35 -3.98 23.54 22.36
N THR A 36 -4.38 24.18 21.27
CA THR A 36 -3.84 23.94 19.94
C THR A 36 -2.33 24.20 19.89
N LEU A 37 -1.85 25.31 20.45
CA LEU A 37 -0.41 25.61 20.52
C LEU A 37 0.35 24.62 21.39
N ALA A 38 -0.21 24.22 22.54
CA ALA A 38 0.42 23.24 23.42
C ALA A 38 0.57 21.87 22.74
N THR A 39 -0.47 21.37 22.07
CA THR A 39 -0.40 20.10 21.33
C THR A 39 0.56 20.18 20.14
N LEU A 40 0.58 21.29 19.44
CA LEU A 40 1.43 21.51 18.27
C LEU A 40 2.93 21.54 18.62
N LEU A 41 3.31 22.19 19.74
CA LEU A 41 4.71 22.37 20.12
C LEU A 41 5.21 21.34 21.13
N LEU A 42 4.42 21.08 22.17
CA LEU A 42 4.84 20.28 23.32
C LEU A 42 4.86 18.78 23.01
N MET A 43 3.85 18.30 22.25
CA MET A 43 3.78 16.88 21.90
C MET A 43 5.02 16.39 21.12
N PRO A 44 5.44 17.01 20.01
CA PRO A 44 6.63 16.56 19.30
C PRO A 44 7.91 16.70 20.12
N LEU A 45 8.02 17.80 20.87
CA LEU A 45 9.20 18.09 21.67
C LEU A 45 9.41 17.08 22.81
N ILE A 46 8.34 16.49 23.35
CA ILE A 46 8.42 15.48 24.41
C ILE A 46 8.45 14.07 23.84
N VAL A 47 7.57 13.77 22.89
CA VAL A 47 7.36 12.40 22.40
C VAL A 47 8.58 11.87 21.66
N TYR A 48 9.19 12.65 20.76
CA TYR A 48 10.32 12.17 19.99
C TYR A 48 11.58 11.91 20.82
N PRO A 49 12.04 12.80 21.72
CA PRO A 49 13.16 12.48 22.60
C PRO A 49 12.88 11.30 23.55
N LEU A 50 11.66 11.23 24.11
CA LEU A 50 11.26 10.09 24.95
C LEU A 50 11.31 8.78 24.15
N LEU A 51 10.77 8.80 22.94
CA LEU A 51 10.78 7.66 22.02
C LEU A 51 12.22 7.28 21.66
N GLY A 52 13.08 8.26 21.35
CA GLY A 52 14.50 8.03 21.11
C GLY A 52 15.18 7.32 22.26
N MET A 53 14.94 7.77 23.50
CA MET A 53 15.46 7.12 24.72
C MET A 53 14.90 5.70 24.90
N VAL A 54 13.61 5.49 24.66
CA VAL A 54 12.97 4.18 24.75
C VAL A 54 13.55 3.24 23.71
N VAL A 55 13.64 3.67 22.44
CA VAL A 55 14.23 2.86 21.35
C VAL A 55 15.70 2.57 21.66
N GLN A 56 16.45 3.54 22.16
CA GLN A 56 17.84 3.33 22.57
C GLN A 56 17.96 2.30 23.73
N ARG A 57 17.10 2.38 24.73
CA ARG A 57 17.04 1.37 25.79
C ARG A 57 16.63 0.01 25.28
N PHE A 58 15.64 -0.09 24.40
CA PHE A 58 15.22 -1.34 23.77
C PHE A 58 16.28 -1.87 22.80
N ALA A 59 16.98 -1.03 22.05
CA ALA A 59 18.10 -1.46 21.22
C ALA A 59 19.28 -2.00 22.07
N ILE A 60 19.48 -1.42 23.25
CA ILE A 60 20.47 -1.88 24.21
C ILE A 60 19.96 -3.08 25.02
N SER A 61 18.69 -3.16 25.38
CA SER A 61 18.08 -4.24 26.17
C SER A 61 17.44 -5.34 25.34
N GLY A 62 17.05 -5.09 24.11
CA GLY A 62 16.58 -6.09 23.13
C GLY A 62 17.71 -6.87 22.48
N VAL A 63 18.96 -6.49 22.76
CA VAL A 63 20.10 -7.40 22.80
C VAL A 63 19.91 -8.27 24.05
N SER A 64 18.92 -9.14 23.94
CA SER A 64 18.60 -10.15 24.95
C SER A 64 19.83 -10.96 25.34
N THR A 65 19.80 -11.46 26.53
CA THR A 65 20.50 -12.54 27.21
C THR A 65 21.08 -13.73 26.37
N ALA A 66 20.89 -13.77 25.05
CA ALA A 66 21.63 -14.59 24.10
C ALA A 66 22.18 -13.68 23.00
N ALA A 67 23.50 -13.56 22.88
CA ALA A 67 24.14 -12.92 21.75
C ALA A 67 23.63 -13.58 20.44
N PRO A 68 23.27 -12.80 19.41
CA PRO A 68 22.75 -13.36 18.17
C PRO A 68 23.78 -14.35 17.59
N GLU A 69 23.34 -15.56 17.22
CA GLU A 69 24.19 -16.53 16.55
C GLU A 69 24.43 -16.10 15.11
N ALA A 70 25.69 -16.13 14.64
CA ALA A 70 26.06 -15.87 13.26
C ALA A 70 26.80 -17.07 12.67
N ASN A 71 26.30 -17.59 11.53
CA ASN A 71 26.88 -18.72 10.83
C ASN A 71 28.07 -18.30 9.96
N VAL A 72 29.25 -18.78 10.24
CA VAL A 72 30.51 -18.52 9.53
C VAL A 72 30.91 -19.75 8.72
N VAL A 73 31.13 -19.57 7.44
CA VAL A 73 31.50 -20.65 6.49
C VAL A 73 32.85 -20.35 5.82
N ILE A 74 33.64 -21.38 5.55
CA ILE A 74 35.01 -21.28 5.09
C ILE A 74 35.14 -21.82 3.66
N ASP A 75 35.97 -21.14 2.84
CA ASP A 75 36.33 -21.53 1.47
C ASP A 75 37.12 -22.85 1.44
N ASN A 76 36.81 -23.71 0.47
CA ASN A 76 37.47 -25.02 0.25
C ASN A 76 38.95 -24.91 -0.20
N ARG A 77 39.46 -23.72 -0.45
CA ARG A 77 40.89 -23.47 -0.72
C ARG A 77 41.74 -23.37 0.54
N LEU A 78 41.07 -23.17 1.70
CA LEU A 78 41.72 -23.27 3.02
C LEU A 78 41.69 -24.71 3.48
N SER A 79 42.85 -25.28 3.86
CA SER A 79 42.84 -26.58 4.55
C SER A 79 42.10 -26.41 5.91
N LEU A 80 41.40 -27.45 6.35
CA LEU A 80 40.70 -27.42 7.63
C LEU A 80 41.68 -27.16 8.81
N ASP A 81 42.93 -27.56 8.70
CA ASP A 81 43.94 -27.33 9.70
C ASP A 81 44.43 -25.89 9.72
N ASP A 82 44.63 -25.29 8.53
CA ASP A 82 44.93 -23.84 8.41
C ASP A 82 43.79 -22.97 8.90
N ALA A 83 42.57 -23.37 8.59
CA ALA A 83 41.36 -22.68 9.06
C ALA A 83 41.24 -22.78 10.60
N ARG A 84 41.50 -23.94 11.19
CA ARG A 84 41.53 -24.13 12.65
C ARG A 84 42.60 -23.27 13.31
N VAL A 85 43.78 -23.19 12.73
CA VAL A 85 44.89 -22.35 13.28
C VAL A 85 44.56 -20.85 13.11
N MET A 86 44.00 -20.44 11.96
CA MET A 86 43.60 -19.03 11.73
C MET A 86 42.44 -18.59 12.60
N LEU A 87 41.56 -19.52 12.95
CA LEU A 87 40.36 -19.27 13.75
C LEU A 87 40.50 -19.82 15.18
N ALA A 88 41.68 -20.30 15.57
CA ALA A 88 42.02 -20.87 16.87
C ALA A 88 41.83 -19.86 17.97
N GLY A 89 41.07 -19.26 18.35
CA GLY A 89 40.61 -18.29 19.35
C GLY A 89 39.10 -18.09 19.34
N LEU A 90 38.41 -18.79 18.44
CA LEU A 90 36.93 -18.71 18.35
C LEU A 90 36.29 -19.66 19.37
N ASP A 91 36.91 -20.82 19.68
CA ASP A 91 36.38 -21.80 20.61
C ASP A 91 36.84 -21.61 22.09
N ASP A 92 37.85 -20.78 22.36
CA ASP A 92 38.36 -20.57 23.72
C ASP A 92 37.55 -19.59 24.58
N ALA A 93 36.53 -18.94 24.02
CA ALA A 93 35.66 -18.03 24.77
C ALA A 93 34.71 -18.77 25.75
N GLU A 94 34.55 -20.08 25.63
CA GLU A 94 33.70 -20.89 26.51
C GLU A 94 34.42 -21.45 27.76
N LYS A 95 35.76 -21.34 27.85
CA LYS A 95 36.55 -21.95 28.92
C LYS A 95 37.18 -20.99 29.95
N THR A 96 37.03 -19.69 29.82
CA THR A 96 37.61 -18.74 30.77
C THR A 96 36.54 -17.99 31.56
N THR A 97 35.76 -18.72 32.34
CA THR A 97 35.02 -18.21 33.50
C THR A 97 35.32 -19.01 34.74
N GLU A 98 36.59 -19.07 35.15
CA GLU A 98 36.95 -19.29 36.53
C GLU A 98 37.64 -18.02 37.09
N PRO A 99 37.22 -17.50 38.23
CA PRO A 99 37.80 -16.29 38.79
C PRO A 99 39.13 -16.62 39.48
N SER A 100 40.25 -16.39 38.81
CA SER A 100 41.55 -16.39 39.48
C SER A 100 41.74 -15.12 40.29
N SER A 101 41.66 -15.25 41.58
CA SER A 101 42.12 -14.30 42.60
C SER A 101 43.62 -14.08 42.47
N VAL A 102 44.07 -12.95 41.98
CA VAL A 102 45.39 -12.41 42.31
C VAL A 102 45.28 -10.90 42.52
N ALA A 103 45.70 -10.49 43.70
CA ALA A 103 45.74 -9.13 44.16
C ALA A 103 46.89 -8.30 43.54
N GLY A 104 46.66 -7.01 43.43
CA GLY A 104 47.71 -5.97 43.52
C GLY A 104 48.10 -5.31 42.21
N GLU A 105 47.66 -4.14 41.92
CA GLU A 105 48.41 -2.88 42.09
C GLU A 105 47.69 -1.71 41.42
N GLN A 106 47.77 -0.61 42.06
CA GLN A 106 47.11 0.68 41.80
C GLN A 106 47.62 1.35 40.52
N SER A 107 46.70 1.88 39.69
CA SER A 107 46.92 3.18 39.04
C SER A 107 45.60 3.89 38.73
N SER A 108 45.59 5.08 39.20
CA SER A 108 44.69 6.23 39.21
C SER A 108 43.71 6.44 38.07
N GLY A 109 42.43 6.63 38.41
CA GLY A 109 41.71 7.83 37.98
C GLY A 109 40.88 7.75 36.71
N THR A 110 39.73 7.13 36.78
CA THR A 110 38.52 7.63 36.11
C THR A 110 37.27 7.10 36.83
N SER A 111 36.37 7.99 37.17
CA SER A 111 35.19 7.77 37.98
C SER A 111 34.25 6.76 37.34
N ALA A 112 34.25 5.51 37.80
CA ALA A 112 33.31 4.47 37.43
C ALA A 112 32.07 4.53 38.33
N MET A 113 30.90 4.63 37.75
CA MET A 113 29.62 4.40 38.42
C MET A 113 29.56 3.01 39.03
N PRO A 114 28.93 2.81 40.19
CA PRO A 114 28.85 1.50 40.85
C PRO A 114 28.13 0.48 40.00
N ALA A 115 28.77 -0.68 39.82
CA ALA A 115 28.20 -1.84 39.15
C ALA A 115 26.97 -2.36 39.89
N VAL A 116 25.85 -2.51 39.22
CA VAL A 116 24.66 -3.20 39.71
C VAL A 116 24.91 -4.70 39.57
N PRO A 117 24.81 -5.51 40.63
CA PRO A 117 25.02 -6.94 40.54
C PRO A 117 23.94 -7.61 39.67
N GLY A 118 24.37 -8.35 38.64
CA GLY A 118 23.49 -9.16 37.81
C GLY A 118 23.27 -8.66 36.36
N LEU A 119 23.98 -7.62 35.92
CA LEU A 119 23.94 -7.13 34.53
C LEU A 119 25.29 -7.41 33.87
N GLU A 120 25.46 -8.59 33.28
CA GLU A 120 26.56 -8.83 32.34
C GLU A 120 26.28 -8.02 31.06
N LEU A 121 27.03 -6.93 30.86
CA LEU A 121 26.98 -6.16 29.64
C LEU A 121 27.53 -7.00 28.48
N PRO A 122 26.83 -7.11 27.35
CA PRO A 122 27.32 -7.84 26.20
C PRO A 122 28.64 -7.22 25.70
N LEU A 123 29.60 -8.08 25.34
CA LEU A 123 30.88 -7.66 24.79
C LEU A 123 30.66 -6.87 23.50
N LEU A 124 31.25 -5.68 23.42
CA LEU A 124 31.18 -4.82 22.25
C LEU A 124 32.42 -4.98 21.37
N ASN A 125 32.25 -4.88 20.06
CA ASN A 125 33.38 -4.86 19.13
C ASN A 125 34.26 -3.60 19.35
N PRO A 126 35.59 -3.76 19.48
CA PRO A 126 36.48 -2.66 19.85
C PRO A 126 36.58 -1.48 18.90
N GLY A 127 36.03 -1.60 17.66
CA GLY A 127 36.11 -0.55 16.65
C GLY A 127 34.77 0.17 16.36
N SER A 128 33.63 -0.52 16.56
CA SER A 128 32.32 -0.01 16.15
C SER A 128 31.33 0.17 17.30
N GLY A 129 31.65 -0.36 18.50
CA GLY A 129 30.72 -0.37 19.64
C GLY A 129 29.47 -1.27 19.43
N ARG A 130 29.48 -2.15 18.44
CA ARG A 130 28.40 -3.12 18.17
C ARG A 130 28.56 -4.34 19.09
N VAL A 131 27.44 -4.97 19.41
CA VAL A 131 27.41 -6.20 20.19
C VAL A 131 28.07 -7.32 19.40
N ARG A 132 28.97 -8.07 20.06
CA ARG A 132 29.60 -9.25 19.46
C ARG A 132 28.59 -10.39 19.35
N PRO A 133 28.32 -10.92 18.16
CA PRO A 133 27.50 -12.12 18.00
C PRO A 133 28.27 -13.38 18.45
N GLN A 134 27.54 -14.42 18.84
CA GLN A 134 28.17 -15.76 18.99
C GLN A 134 28.41 -16.31 17.60
N LEU A 135 29.69 -16.56 17.28
CA LEU A 135 30.08 -17.11 15.98
C LEU A 135 29.95 -18.62 16.00
N ARG A 136 29.10 -19.16 15.15
CA ARG A 136 28.99 -20.58 14.87
C ARG A 136 29.79 -20.90 13.61
N VAL A 137 31.00 -21.40 13.78
CA VAL A 137 31.89 -21.71 12.65
C VAL A 137 31.68 -23.15 12.23
N ASP A 138 31.33 -23.36 10.96
CA ASP A 138 31.29 -24.71 10.40
C ASP A 138 32.73 -25.15 10.02
N LEU A 139 33.39 -25.79 10.96
CA LEU A 139 34.72 -26.40 10.77
C LEU A 139 34.65 -27.85 10.24
N GLY A 140 33.46 -28.37 9.97
CA GLY A 140 33.23 -29.72 9.45
C GLY A 140 33.27 -29.83 7.94
N ALA A 141 33.09 -28.74 7.22
CA ALA A 141 33.06 -28.71 5.76
C ALA A 141 33.60 -27.37 5.21
N THR A 142 34.24 -27.46 4.06
CA THR A 142 34.65 -26.27 3.28
C THR A 142 33.84 -26.19 2.00
N TYR A 143 33.52 -24.97 1.56
CA TYR A 143 32.57 -24.73 0.50
C TYR A 143 33.19 -23.94 -0.67
N PRO A 144 32.78 -24.18 -1.96
CA PRO A 144 33.17 -23.35 -3.07
C PRO A 144 32.68 -21.89 -2.89
N VAL A 145 33.45 -20.92 -3.35
CA VAL A 145 33.16 -19.48 -3.20
C VAL A 145 31.76 -19.12 -3.74
N GLU A 146 31.34 -19.75 -4.85
CA GLU A 146 30.03 -19.53 -5.47
C GLU A 146 28.87 -19.96 -4.54
N LEU A 147 29.05 -21.05 -3.76
CA LEU A 147 28.06 -21.50 -2.77
C LEU A 147 28.04 -20.59 -1.55
N ILE A 148 29.20 -20.09 -1.11
CA ILE A 148 29.29 -19.11 -0.03
C ILE A 148 28.57 -17.79 -0.43
N GLU A 149 28.84 -17.28 -1.63
CA GLU A 149 28.18 -16.07 -2.13
C GLU A 149 26.65 -16.26 -2.29
N ARG A 150 26.22 -17.45 -2.73
CA ARG A 150 24.80 -17.78 -2.81
C ARG A 150 24.16 -17.86 -1.43
N GLY A 151 24.77 -18.58 -0.49
CA GLY A 151 24.28 -18.70 0.89
C GLY A 151 24.18 -17.35 1.60
N LEU A 152 25.14 -16.46 1.38
CA LEU A 152 25.08 -15.07 1.84
C LEU A 152 23.89 -14.30 1.23
N ARG A 153 23.64 -14.45 -0.07
CA ARG A 153 22.51 -13.78 -0.75
C ARG A 153 21.15 -14.34 -0.31
N GLU A 154 21.07 -15.63 -0.03
CA GLU A 154 19.85 -16.33 0.41
C GLU A 154 19.60 -16.18 1.92
N GLY A 155 20.59 -15.71 2.69
CA GLY A 155 20.48 -15.49 4.13
C GLY A 155 20.66 -16.73 4.98
N VAL A 156 21.22 -17.79 4.43
CA VAL A 156 21.56 -19.05 5.13
C VAL A 156 22.90 -18.95 5.84
N VAL A 157 23.81 -18.15 5.28
CA VAL A 157 25.15 -17.85 5.81
C VAL A 157 25.23 -16.38 6.18
N ASP A 158 25.89 -16.05 7.27
CA ASP A 158 26.06 -14.66 7.72
C ASP A 158 27.42 -14.11 7.35
N VAL A 159 28.49 -14.94 7.44
CA VAL A 159 29.86 -14.55 7.09
C VAL A 159 30.53 -15.67 6.31
N GLY A 160 31.23 -15.31 5.23
CA GLY A 160 32.10 -16.20 4.44
C GLY A 160 33.56 -15.78 4.54
N VAL A 161 34.45 -16.70 4.86
CA VAL A 161 35.90 -16.48 4.86
C VAL A 161 36.49 -17.13 3.60
N VAL A 162 37.00 -16.32 2.68
CA VAL A 162 37.46 -16.76 1.35
C VAL A 162 38.94 -16.46 1.18
N LEU A 163 39.71 -17.44 0.73
CA LEU A 163 41.10 -17.25 0.38
C LEU A 163 41.23 -16.92 -1.12
N ARG A 164 41.65 -15.71 -1.42
CA ARG A 164 42.00 -15.34 -2.79
C ARG A 164 43.48 -15.60 -3.04
N ALA A 165 43.76 -16.67 -3.80
CA ALA A 165 45.09 -16.93 -4.32
C ALA A 165 45.48 -15.86 -5.35
N ARG A 166 46.75 -15.54 -5.39
CA ARG A 166 47.40 -14.57 -6.27
C ARG A 166 46.97 -14.71 -7.74
N ALA A 167 46.61 -13.58 -8.39
CA ALA A 167 46.57 -13.50 -9.85
C ALA A 167 48.02 -13.60 -10.42
N VAL A 168 48.23 -14.49 -11.36
CA VAL A 168 49.55 -14.84 -11.91
C VAL A 168 50.21 -13.65 -12.64
N ASP A 169 49.47 -12.58 -12.96
CA ASP A 169 49.91 -11.48 -13.80
C ASP A 169 50.39 -10.21 -13.07
N ALA A 170 50.46 -10.22 -11.70
CA ALA A 170 50.95 -9.09 -10.95
C ALA A 170 52.23 -9.44 -10.14
N PRO A 171 53.45 -9.11 -10.66
CA PRO A 171 54.69 -9.55 -10.04
C PRO A 171 55.09 -8.87 -8.71
N GLN A 172 54.40 -7.83 -8.30
CA GLN A 172 54.78 -7.04 -7.11
C GLN A 172 54.05 -7.34 -5.80
N ASP A 173 52.95 -8.10 -5.85
CA ASP A 173 52.17 -8.40 -4.65
C ASP A 173 52.30 -9.90 -4.25
N ARG A 174 53.15 -10.16 -3.26
CA ARG A 174 53.48 -11.55 -2.78
C ARG A 174 52.55 -12.05 -1.69
N THR A 175 51.42 -11.42 -1.41
CA THR A 175 50.59 -11.72 -0.26
C THR A 175 49.30 -12.47 -0.65
N ASN A 176 48.99 -13.56 0.04
CA ASN A 176 47.68 -14.20 0.02
C ASN A 176 46.69 -13.29 0.74
N THR A 177 45.55 -13.02 0.12
CA THR A 177 44.50 -12.15 0.69
C THR A 177 43.36 -13.00 1.21
N VAL A 178 43.03 -12.87 2.50
CA VAL A 178 41.80 -13.41 3.06
C VAL A 178 40.71 -12.36 2.96
N GLU A 179 39.67 -12.65 2.21
CA GLU A 179 38.48 -11.81 2.12
C GLU A 179 37.40 -12.32 3.07
N VAL A 180 36.88 -11.41 3.92
CA VAL A 180 35.69 -11.67 4.75
C VAL A 180 34.47 -11.11 4.02
N LEU A 181 33.65 -11.99 3.49
CA LEU A 181 32.42 -11.66 2.79
C LEU A 181 31.26 -11.57 3.77
N TYR A 182 30.41 -10.57 3.63
CA TYR A 182 29.26 -10.37 4.50
C TYR A 182 28.11 -9.67 3.76
N ARG A 183 26.90 -9.74 4.33
CA ARG A 183 25.72 -9.01 3.80
C ARG A 183 25.74 -7.56 4.24
N ALA A 184 25.94 -6.65 3.32
CA ALA A 184 25.89 -5.22 3.59
C ALA A 184 24.44 -4.79 3.96
N GLY A 185 24.30 -4.10 5.09
CA GLY A 185 23.01 -3.64 5.61
C GLY A 185 22.30 -4.63 6.54
N ASP A 186 22.92 -5.77 6.86
CA ASP A 186 22.47 -6.70 7.89
C ASP A 186 23.32 -6.51 9.15
N PRO A 187 22.75 -6.01 10.27
CA PRO A 187 23.51 -5.68 11.48
C PRO A 187 24.25 -6.88 12.09
N ILE A 188 23.66 -8.09 12.01
CA ILE A 188 24.25 -9.31 12.56
C ILE A 188 25.42 -9.74 11.69
N SER A 189 25.24 -9.80 10.37
CA SER A 189 26.28 -10.16 9.41
C SER A 189 27.46 -9.16 9.45
N GLU A 190 27.18 -7.85 9.55
CA GLU A 190 28.21 -6.83 9.68
C GLU A 190 28.99 -6.94 10.99
N ALA A 191 28.30 -7.11 12.13
CA ALA A 191 28.94 -7.27 13.43
C ALA A 191 29.78 -8.56 13.50
N ALA A 192 29.30 -9.64 12.93
CA ALA A 192 30.03 -10.91 12.82
C ALA A 192 31.26 -10.78 11.92
N ALA A 193 31.15 -10.10 10.77
CA ALA A 193 32.27 -9.86 9.88
C ALA A 193 33.37 -8.99 10.51
N GLU A 194 32.97 -7.97 11.28
CA GLU A 194 33.91 -7.16 12.07
C GLU A 194 34.64 -7.98 13.12
N ASP A 195 33.93 -8.85 13.86
CA ASP A 195 34.54 -9.70 14.88
C ASP A 195 35.48 -10.76 14.27
N VAL A 196 35.06 -11.42 13.18
CA VAL A 196 35.90 -12.36 12.44
C VAL A 196 37.15 -11.66 11.89
N ALA A 197 37.02 -10.48 11.28
CA ALA A 197 38.15 -9.74 10.74
C ALA A 197 39.11 -9.22 11.84
N PHE A 198 38.56 -8.84 12.99
CA PHE A 198 39.35 -8.44 14.15
C PHE A 198 40.20 -9.62 14.66
N ARG A 199 39.59 -10.78 14.87
CA ARG A 199 40.29 -12.00 15.34
C ARG A 199 41.34 -12.51 14.35
N LEU A 200 41.01 -12.48 13.03
CA LEU A 200 42.00 -12.84 12.00
C LEU A 200 43.20 -11.88 11.99
N ARG A 201 43.02 -10.58 12.26
CA ARG A 201 44.13 -9.61 12.39
C ARG A 201 44.93 -9.84 13.65
N GLU A 202 44.26 -10.08 14.78
CA GLU A 202 44.94 -10.35 16.07
C GLU A 202 45.77 -11.61 16.00
N ASN A 203 45.24 -12.71 15.45
CA ASN A 203 45.98 -13.95 15.25
C ASN A 203 47.17 -13.81 14.29
N ARG A 204 46.98 -13.04 13.20
CA ARG A 204 48.06 -12.65 12.28
C ARG A 204 49.17 -11.90 13.02
N ASP A 205 48.83 -10.90 13.80
CA ASP A 205 49.78 -10.04 14.49
C ASP A 205 50.51 -10.82 15.62
N ALA A 206 49.83 -11.79 16.24
CA ALA A 206 50.43 -12.72 17.19
C ALA A 206 51.41 -13.70 16.50
N ALA A 207 51.02 -14.25 15.35
CA ALA A 207 51.91 -15.13 14.56
C ALA A 207 53.12 -14.36 14.03
N ILE A 208 52.98 -13.14 13.55
CA ILE A 208 54.08 -12.28 13.12
C ILE A 208 55.01 -11.98 14.30
N ARG A 209 54.46 -11.59 15.46
CA ARG A 209 55.28 -11.34 16.66
C ARG A 209 56.06 -12.59 17.06
N GLY A 210 55.46 -13.77 16.99
CA GLY A 210 56.10 -15.06 17.28
C GLY A 210 57.25 -15.38 16.28
N LEU A 211 57.05 -15.07 14.99
CA LEU A 211 58.10 -15.22 13.95
C LEU A 211 59.20 -14.16 14.07
N LEU A 212 58.86 -12.92 14.31
CA LEU A 212 59.85 -11.82 14.52
C LEU A 212 60.75 -12.09 15.74
N ASN A 213 60.18 -12.62 16.82
CA ASN A 213 60.95 -13.02 17.99
C ASN A 213 61.93 -14.20 17.74
N ARG A 214 61.67 -15.02 16.69
CA ARG A 214 62.54 -16.15 16.33
C ARG A 214 63.60 -15.79 15.28
N VAL A 215 63.38 -14.79 14.43
CA VAL A 215 64.20 -14.63 13.20
C VAL A 215 64.86 -13.23 13.07
N GLN A 216 64.60 -12.24 13.93
CA GLN A 216 65.17 -10.88 13.91
C GLN A 216 65.11 -10.14 12.54
N ILE A 217 64.09 -10.41 11.70
CA ILE A 217 63.94 -9.75 10.40
C ILE A 217 62.63 -8.94 10.40
N GLY A 218 62.75 -7.67 9.97
CA GLY A 218 61.55 -6.83 9.73
C GLY A 218 60.70 -7.43 8.62
N GLY A 219 59.53 -7.97 8.96
CA GLY A 219 58.63 -8.64 8.00
C GLY A 219 57.46 -7.79 7.63
N ASP A 220 57.31 -7.48 6.35
CA ASP A 220 56.07 -7.00 5.76
C ASP A 220 54.94 -8.05 5.98
N ALA A 221 53.75 -7.57 6.22
CA ALA A 221 52.57 -8.40 6.58
C ALA A 221 52.28 -9.47 5.53
N LEU A 222 52.38 -10.74 5.96
CA LEU A 222 52.19 -11.91 5.11
C LEU A 222 50.74 -12.15 4.63
N VAL A 223 49.75 -11.57 5.31
CA VAL A 223 48.33 -11.74 4.99
C VAL A 223 47.59 -10.40 5.13
N MET A 224 46.88 -10.02 4.10
CA MET A 224 45.96 -8.84 4.12
C MET A 224 44.52 -9.32 4.31
N VAL A 225 43.86 -8.82 5.36
CA VAL A 225 42.45 -9.09 5.62
C VAL A 225 41.60 -7.98 4.98
N ARG A 226 40.78 -8.33 4.00
CA ARG A 226 39.88 -7.39 3.29
C ARG A 226 38.41 -7.74 3.57
N GLN A 227 37.68 -6.77 4.06
CA GLN A 227 36.22 -6.90 4.23
C GLN A 227 35.54 -6.45 2.93
N LYS A 228 34.61 -7.29 2.44
CA LYS A 228 33.83 -7.00 1.24
C LYS A 228 32.34 -7.21 1.52
N GLY A 229 31.59 -6.10 1.57
CA GLY A 229 30.15 -6.11 1.66
C GLY A 229 29.52 -6.55 0.36
N LEU A 230 28.75 -7.62 0.35
CA LEU A 230 27.92 -8.03 -0.78
C LEU A 230 26.56 -7.34 -0.67
N GLN A 231 26.18 -6.56 -1.71
CA GLN A 231 24.86 -6.01 -1.80
C GLN A 231 23.88 -7.14 -2.12
N THR A 232 23.01 -7.47 -1.17
CA THR A 232 21.91 -8.39 -1.38
C THR A 232 20.68 -7.62 -1.86
N ALA A 233 19.92 -8.20 -2.79
CA ALA A 233 18.63 -7.65 -3.23
C ALA A 233 17.58 -7.61 -2.08
N ARG A 234 17.79 -8.39 -1.00
CA ARG A 234 17.05 -8.33 0.25
C ARG A 234 17.87 -7.52 1.27
N ARG A 235 17.65 -6.22 1.31
CA ARG A 235 18.01 -5.45 2.50
C ARG A 235 17.18 -5.98 3.68
N SER A 236 17.85 -6.25 4.80
CA SER A 236 17.17 -6.55 6.07
C SER A 236 16.18 -5.41 6.37
N GLU A 237 14.90 -5.73 6.34
CA GLU A 237 13.84 -4.77 6.64
C GLU A 237 13.85 -4.52 8.14
N SER A 238 14.59 -3.51 8.60
CA SER A 238 14.54 -3.11 10.00
C SER A 238 13.10 -2.71 10.37
N PRO A 239 12.44 -3.36 11.33
CA PRO A 239 11.11 -2.96 11.80
C PRO A 239 11.07 -1.50 12.29
N LEU A 240 12.20 -0.98 12.77
CA LEU A 240 12.36 0.41 13.21
C LEU A 240 12.18 1.40 12.04
N ALA A 241 12.60 1.05 10.82
CA ALA A 241 12.43 1.92 9.66
C ALA A 241 10.96 2.15 9.27
N ALA A 242 10.06 1.21 9.58
CA ALA A 242 8.62 1.38 9.39
C ALA A 242 7.96 2.17 10.54
N PHE A 243 8.56 2.16 11.73
CA PHE A 243 8.01 2.85 12.90
C PHE A 243 8.10 4.38 12.79
N VAL A 244 9.18 4.88 12.17
CA VAL A 244 9.43 6.32 11.99
C VAL A 244 8.31 7.02 11.19
N PRO A 245 7.95 6.60 9.95
CA PRO A 245 6.87 7.22 9.21
C PRO A 245 5.50 7.03 9.88
N LEU A 246 5.27 5.91 10.57
CA LEU A 246 4.05 5.71 11.34
C LEU A 246 3.90 6.77 12.44
N MET A 247 4.97 7.04 13.19
CA MET A 247 4.94 8.08 14.23
C MET A 247 4.71 9.48 13.65
N LEU A 248 5.33 9.81 12.51
CA LEU A 248 5.10 11.09 11.82
C LEU A 248 3.62 11.26 11.45
N VAL A 249 3.01 10.22 10.90
CA VAL A 249 1.59 10.23 10.52
C VAL A 249 0.71 10.41 11.75
N LEU A 250 0.89 9.60 12.80
CA LEU A 250 0.10 9.67 14.04
C LEU A 250 0.21 11.03 14.72
N MET A 251 1.41 11.59 14.81
CA MET A 251 1.62 12.90 15.41
C MET A 251 1.03 14.03 14.55
N THR A 252 1.08 13.92 13.24
CA THR A 252 0.43 14.90 12.34
C THR A 252 -1.09 14.86 12.47
N MET A 253 -1.68 13.67 12.67
CA MET A 253 -3.11 13.52 12.93
C MET A 253 -3.56 14.27 14.20
N THR A 254 -2.82 14.13 15.29
CA THR A 254 -3.20 14.74 16.58
C THR A 254 -3.27 16.27 16.52
N GLY A 255 -2.41 16.91 15.73
CA GLY A 255 -2.40 18.37 15.57
C GLY A 255 -3.63 18.94 14.87
N ALA A 256 -4.30 18.17 14.01
CA ALA A 256 -5.51 18.60 13.29
C ALA A 256 -6.81 18.43 14.10
N VAL A 257 -6.80 17.60 15.15
CA VAL A 257 -8.01 17.19 15.88
C VAL A 257 -8.70 18.36 16.56
N TYR A 258 -7.99 19.12 17.39
CA TYR A 258 -8.57 20.23 18.14
C TYR A 258 -9.13 21.33 17.25
N PRO A 259 -8.40 21.83 16.22
CA PRO A 259 -8.95 22.82 15.30
C PRO A 259 -10.19 22.32 14.55
N ALA A 260 -10.23 21.04 14.16
CA ALA A 260 -11.38 20.47 13.47
C ALA A 260 -12.64 20.45 14.37
N ILE A 261 -12.50 20.06 15.65
CA ILE A 261 -13.60 20.02 16.59
C ILE A 261 -14.08 21.45 16.90
N ASP A 262 -13.14 22.35 17.19
CA ASP A 262 -13.46 23.72 17.62
C ASP A 262 -14.19 24.52 16.51
N LEU A 263 -13.72 24.42 15.29
CA LEU A 263 -14.29 25.11 14.12
C LEU A 263 -15.61 24.49 13.61
N THR A 264 -16.07 23.36 14.15
CA THR A 264 -17.34 22.70 13.76
C THR A 264 -18.27 22.51 14.94
N ALA A 265 -18.05 21.45 15.74
CA ALA A 265 -18.86 21.13 16.91
C ALA A 265 -18.78 22.23 18.00
N GLY A 266 -17.60 22.85 18.17
CA GLY A 266 -17.40 23.94 19.11
C GLY A 266 -18.22 25.19 18.76
N GLU A 267 -18.27 25.59 17.49
CA GLU A 267 -19.12 26.70 17.05
C GLU A 267 -20.62 26.39 17.20
N ARG A 268 -20.99 25.13 16.96
CA ARG A 268 -22.40 24.72 17.17
C ARG A 268 -22.77 24.78 18.65
N GLU A 269 -21.91 24.28 19.54
CA GLU A 269 -22.13 24.31 20.98
C GLU A 269 -22.24 25.76 21.51
N ARG A 270 -21.47 26.68 20.93
CA ARG A 270 -21.53 28.12 21.24
C ARG A 270 -22.69 28.89 20.57
N GLY A 271 -23.47 28.23 19.68
CA GLY A 271 -24.56 28.89 18.91
C GLY A 271 -24.08 29.84 17.82
N THR A 272 -22.76 29.92 17.57
CA THR A 272 -22.19 30.85 16.56
C THR A 272 -22.32 30.32 15.13
N LEU A 273 -22.53 29.01 14.94
CA LEU A 273 -22.71 28.40 13.63
C LEU A 273 -23.96 28.95 12.91
N GLU A 274 -25.05 29.16 13.63
CA GLU A 274 -26.30 29.70 13.09
C GLU A 274 -26.09 31.12 12.56
N LEU A 275 -25.38 31.96 13.31
CA LEU A 275 -25.01 33.32 12.88
C LEU A 275 -24.12 33.30 11.63
N LEU A 276 -23.19 32.37 11.53
CA LEU A 276 -22.34 32.22 10.34
C LEU A 276 -23.14 31.76 9.11
N MET A 277 -24.16 30.91 9.33
CA MET A 277 -25.04 30.44 8.26
C MET A 277 -25.99 31.54 7.74
N ALA A 278 -26.32 32.54 8.58
CA ALA A 278 -27.08 33.72 8.18
C ALA A 278 -26.24 34.74 7.37
N ALA A 279 -24.93 34.66 7.38
CA ALA A 279 -24.04 35.52 6.63
C ALA A 279 -24.18 35.30 5.10
N PRO A 280 -23.98 36.32 4.26
CA PRO A 280 -24.07 36.21 2.80
C PRO A 280 -22.86 35.53 2.18
N VAL A 281 -22.56 34.32 2.65
CA VAL A 281 -21.44 33.44 2.23
C VAL A 281 -21.99 32.06 1.92
N SER A 282 -21.58 31.46 0.79
CA SER A 282 -22.05 30.13 0.46
C SER A 282 -21.50 29.09 1.48
N ARG A 283 -22.30 28.07 1.79
CA ARG A 283 -21.92 26.97 2.70
C ARG A 283 -20.59 26.31 2.29
N ARG A 284 -20.35 26.19 0.97
CA ARG A 284 -19.09 25.64 0.43
C ARG A 284 -17.89 26.54 0.75
N GLN A 285 -18.04 27.85 0.61
CA GLN A 285 -16.97 28.80 0.93
C GLN A 285 -16.66 28.81 2.43
N LEU A 286 -17.67 28.74 3.28
CA LEU A 286 -17.50 28.65 4.72
C LEU A 286 -16.72 27.39 5.11
N LEU A 287 -17.14 26.22 4.61
CA LEU A 287 -16.45 24.96 4.87
C LEU A 287 -15.02 24.95 4.32
N THR A 288 -14.80 25.50 3.11
CA THR A 288 -13.45 25.59 2.53
C THR A 288 -12.55 26.50 3.38
N GLY A 289 -13.07 27.60 3.94
CA GLY A 289 -12.34 28.46 4.88
C GLY A 289 -11.90 27.69 6.13
N LYS A 290 -12.81 26.92 6.75
CA LYS A 290 -12.53 26.07 7.89
C LYS A 290 -11.52 24.94 7.55
N PHE A 291 -11.67 24.32 6.38
CA PHE A 291 -10.73 23.33 5.86
C PHE A 291 -9.33 23.93 5.73
N CYS A 292 -9.18 25.11 5.14
CA CYS A 292 -7.88 25.78 5.01
C CYS A 292 -7.23 26.04 6.38
N ALA A 293 -8.01 26.38 7.40
CA ALA A 293 -7.49 26.61 8.74
C ALA A 293 -6.99 25.31 9.39
N VAL A 294 -7.81 24.25 9.40
CA VAL A 294 -7.42 22.94 9.94
C VAL A 294 -6.22 22.36 9.19
N PHE A 295 -6.25 22.45 7.88
CA PHE A 295 -5.15 21.99 7.00
C PHE A 295 -3.83 22.73 7.28
N LEU A 296 -3.88 24.06 7.44
CA LEU A 296 -2.66 24.84 7.73
C LEU A 296 -2.07 24.45 9.07
N VAL A 297 -2.90 24.27 10.11
CA VAL A 297 -2.42 23.81 11.43
C VAL A 297 -1.83 22.40 11.32
N ALA A 298 -2.47 21.49 10.56
CA ALA A 298 -1.95 20.14 10.33
C ALA A 298 -0.59 20.15 9.60
N VAL A 299 -0.42 21.01 8.58
CA VAL A 299 0.85 21.15 7.87
C VAL A 299 1.93 21.74 8.80
N LEU A 300 1.60 22.74 9.61
CA LEU A 300 2.53 23.29 10.58
C LEU A 300 2.97 22.23 11.59
N THR A 301 2.02 21.42 12.07
CA THR A 301 2.30 20.26 12.92
C THR A 301 3.22 19.26 12.21
N ALA A 302 2.98 18.95 10.95
CA ALA A 302 3.82 18.03 10.16
C ALA A 302 5.26 18.52 10.02
N VAL A 303 5.45 19.82 9.76
CA VAL A 303 6.79 20.45 9.68
C VAL A 303 7.52 20.35 11.01
N ILE A 304 6.85 20.71 12.11
CA ILE A 304 7.45 20.66 13.45
C ILE A 304 7.79 19.20 13.82
N ASN A 305 6.90 18.26 13.55
CA ASN A 305 7.12 16.84 13.79
C ASN A 305 8.30 16.29 13.00
N LEU A 306 8.38 16.58 11.70
CA LEU A 306 9.48 16.14 10.85
C LEU A 306 10.82 16.71 11.35
N THR A 307 10.84 18.00 11.70
CA THR A 307 12.05 18.66 12.23
C THR A 307 12.47 18.06 13.58
N ALA A 308 11.54 17.92 14.53
CA ALA A 308 11.81 17.35 15.86
C ALA A 308 12.33 15.91 15.75
N MET A 309 11.74 15.12 14.85
CA MET A 309 12.16 13.75 14.60
C MET A 309 13.56 13.69 13.98
N MET A 310 13.87 14.52 12.97
CA MET A 310 15.22 14.57 12.36
C MET A 310 16.28 14.97 13.37
N VAL A 311 15.98 15.96 14.21
CA VAL A 311 16.89 16.38 15.29
C VAL A 311 17.10 15.22 16.28
N THR A 312 16.04 14.51 16.66
CA THR A 312 16.14 13.36 17.58
C THR A 312 16.98 12.23 16.98
N LEU A 313 16.74 11.86 15.71
CA LEU A 313 17.52 10.83 15.02
C LEU A 313 19.01 11.20 14.95
N ALA A 314 19.32 12.44 14.60
CA ALA A 314 20.69 12.93 14.54
C ALA A 314 21.35 12.96 15.94
N ALA A 315 20.63 13.41 16.98
CA ALA A 315 21.14 13.47 18.34
C ALA A 315 21.39 12.09 18.98
N THR A 316 20.59 11.10 18.59
CA THR A 316 20.71 9.70 19.09
C THR A 316 21.65 8.83 18.26
N GLY A 317 22.12 9.31 17.10
CA GLY A 317 22.95 8.56 16.15
C GLY A 317 22.19 7.44 15.38
N PHE A 318 20.86 7.38 15.53
CA PHE A 318 20.02 6.41 14.79
C PHE A 318 19.86 6.78 13.31
N ASP A 319 20.20 7.99 12.90
CA ASP A 319 20.22 8.41 11.50
C ASP A 319 21.06 7.45 10.63
N ARG A 320 22.22 7.01 11.12
CA ARG A 320 23.10 6.06 10.41
C ARG A 320 22.52 4.67 10.25
N VAL A 321 21.69 4.23 11.19
CA VAL A 321 21.06 2.91 11.18
C VAL A 321 19.76 2.90 10.35
N LEU A 322 18.95 3.95 10.46
CA LEU A 322 17.63 4.03 9.84
C LEU A 322 17.66 4.65 8.45
N LEU A 323 18.69 5.47 8.15
CA LEU A 323 18.85 6.20 6.89
C LEU A 323 20.18 5.81 6.22
N PRO A 324 20.26 4.66 5.57
CA PRO A 324 21.51 4.15 4.97
C PRO A 324 22.14 5.10 3.94
N GLN A 325 21.34 5.99 3.35
CA GLN A 325 21.77 7.00 2.38
C GLN A 325 22.03 8.38 3.02
N GLY A 326 21.92 8.48 4.35
CA GLY A 326 21.98 9.75 5.07
C GLY A 326 20.73 10.62 4.93
N ILE A 327 20.74 11.79 5.59
CA ILE A 327 19.63 12.75 5.54
C ILE A 327 19.78 13.61 4.28
N GLY A 328 19.12 13.20 3.18
CA GLY A 328 19.11 13.95 1.92
C GLY A 328 17.98 15.00 1.87
N VAL A 329 18.26 16.19 1.32
CA VAL A 329 17.25 17.25 1.13
C VAL A 329 16.10 16.77 0.26
N GLN A 330 16.39 16.01 -0.79
CA GLN A 330 15.36 15.44 -1.68
C GLN A 330 14.39 14.53 -0.90
N MET A 331 14.90 13.63 -0.06
CA MET A 331 14.11 12.75 0.79
C MET A 331 13.22 13.57 1.74
N LEU A 332 13.77 14.60 2.39
CA LEU A 332 13.00 15.46 3.30
C LEU A 332 11.86 16.18 2.58
N LEU A 333 12.10 16.68 1.37
CA LEU A 333 11.07 17.34 0.55
C LEU A 333 9.98 16.34 0.11
N GLN A 334 10.36 15.12 -0.26
CA GLN A 334 9.41 14.06 -0.61
C GLN A 334 8.55 13.64 0.58
N VAL A 335 9.16 13.45 1.76
CA VAL A 335 8.43 13.13 2.99
C VAL A 335 7.53 14.29 3.41
N LEU A 336 8.00 15.53 3.33
CA LEU A 336 7.17 16.70 3.63
C LEU A 336 5.98 16.80 2.67
N LEU A 337 6.19 16.63 1.36
CA LEU A 337 5.12 16.62 0.37
C LEU A 337 4.08 15.53 0.67
N LEU A 338 4.56 14.34 1.04
CA LEU A 338 3.71 13.23 1.45
C LEU A 338 2.86 13.59 2.67
N LEU A 339 3.46 14.19 3.70
CA LEU A 339 2.76 14.65 4.90
C LEU A 339 1.77 15.77 4.63
N VAL A 340 2.08 16.69 3.69
CA VAL A 340 1.16 17.77 3.27
C VAL A 340 -0.09 17.19 2.61
N VAL A 341 0.08 16.24 1.68
CA VAL A 341 -1.07 15.59 1.02
C VAL A 341 -1.87 14.76 2.03
N PHE A 342 -1.20 14.09 2.95
CA PHE A 342 -1.83 13.38 4.07
C PHE A 342 -2.62 14.34 4.98
N ALA A 343 -2.04 15.46 5.37
CA ALA A 343 -2.69 16.49 6.20
C ALA A 343 -3.98 17.00 5.52
N SER A 344 -3.96 17.20 4.19
CA SER A 344 -5.14 17.57 3.41
C SER A 344 -6.24 16.52 3.51
N PHE A 345 -5.90 15.24 3.31
CA PHE A 345 -6.84 14.13 3.42
C PHE A 345 -7.43 14.03 4.83
N PHE A 346 -6.57 14.01 5.84
CA PHE A 346 -7.01 13.81 7.22
C PHE A 346 -7.86 14.98 7.74
N SER A 347 -7.49 16.23 7.42
CA SER A 347 -8.27 17.42 7.73
C SER A 347 -9.67 17.36 7.12
N SER A 348 -9.80 16.89 5.87
CA SER A 348 -11.11 16.74 5.22
C SER A 348 -11.98 15.66 5.86
N VAL A 349 -11.38 14.55 6.29
CA VAL A 349 -12.07 13.47 7.02
C VAL A 349 -12.52 13.94 8.40
N LEU A 350 -11.64 14.63 9.14
CA LEU A 350 -11.97 15.20 10.45
C LEU A 350 -13.16 16.16 10.35
N LEU A 351 -13.12 17.13 9.42
CA LEU A 351 -14.21 18.05 9.21
C LEU A 351 -15.51 17.36 8.82
N SER A 352 -15.43 16.28 8.02
CA SER A 352 -16.60 15.48 7.66
C SER A 352 -17.27 14.88 8.89
N ILE A 353 -16.47 14.26 9.78
CA ILE A 353 -16.96 13.58 10.97
C ILE A 353 -17.44 14.59 12.03
N THR A 354 -16.64 15.61 12.33
CA THR A 354 -16.97 16.59 13.36
C THR A 354 -18.16 17.48 13.00
N SER A 355 -18.48 17.62 11.69
CA SER A 355 -19.69 18.32 11.23
C SER A 355 -20.99 17.62 11.66
N PHE A 356 -21.00 16.34 11.99
CA PHE A 356 -22.17 15.64 12.52
C PHE A 356 -22.37 15.86 14.03
N ALA A 357 -21.30 16.09 14.76
CA ALA A 357 -21.33 16.19 16.20
C ALA A 357 -22.07 17.48 16.66
N ARG A 358 -22.82 17.38 17.77
CA ARG A 358 -23.58 18.50 18.35
C ARG A 358 -22.80 19.24 19.42
N SER A 359 -21.83 18.60 20.03
CA SER A 359 -21.01 19.14 21.10
C SER A 359 -19.56 18.72 20.93
N PHE A 360 -18.67 19.42 21.64
CA PHE A 360 -17.25 19.09 21.68
C PHE A 360 -16.99 17.65 22.16
N ARG A 361 -17.73 17.22 23.21
CA ARG A 361 -17.63 15.87 23.76
C ARG A 361 -18.10 14.80 22.79
N GLU A 362 -19.17 15.05 22.05
CA GLU A 362 -19.66 14.12 21.02
C GLU A 362 -18.66 13.98 19.88
N ALA A 363 -18.08 15.09 19.39
CA ALA A 363 -17.05 15.07 18.39
C ALA A 363 -15.82 14.25 18.83
N GLN A 364 -15.38 14.44 20.06
CA GLN A 364 -14.27 13.69 20.65
C GLN A 364 -14.58 12.19 20.72
N ALA A 365 -15.80 11.81 21.11
CA ALA A 365 -16.23 10.40 21.14
C ALA A 365 -16.21 9.73 19.76
N TRP A 366 -16.56 10.47 18.69
CA TRP A 366 -16.47 9.97 17.32
C TRP A 366 -15.04 9.84 16.79
N LEU A 367 -14.12 10.67 17.28
CA LEU A 367 -12.73 10.67 16.82
C LEU A 367 -11.90 9.55 17.45
N ILE A 368 -12.25 9.05 18.64
CA ILE A 368 -11.54 7.92 19.28
C ILE A 368 -11.56 6.66 18.38
N PRO A 369 -12.72 6.17 17.89
CA PRO A 369 -12.75 5.06 16.95
C PRO A 369 -11.99 5.34 15.66
N LEU A 370 -12.04 6.58 15.13
CA LEU A 370 -11.29 6.96 13.95
C LEU A 370 -9.78 6.81 14.15
N MET A 371 -9.26 7.28 15.28
CA MET A 371 -7.86 7.16 15.66
C MET A 371 -7.42 5.69 15.78
N LEU A 372 -8.25 4.86 16.43
CA LEU A 372 -7.98 3.43 16.56
C LEU A 372 -8.00 2.72 15.20
N VAL A 373 -8.97 3.03 14.35
CA VAL A 373 -9.02 2.48 12.98
C VAL A 373 -7.82 2.94 12.15
N SER A 374 -7.35 4.18 12.36
CA SER A 374 -6.17 4.71 11.66
C SER A 374 -4.86 4.05 12.11
N LEU A 375 -4.83 3.46 13.30
CA LEU A 375 -3.67 2.71 13.80
C LEU A 375 -3.50 1.36 13.08
N ALA A 376 -4.59 0.70 12.67
CA ALA A 376 -4.54 -0.61 12.02
C ALA A 376 -3.70 -0.64 10.71
N PRO A 377 -3.83 0.33 9.78
CA PRO A 377 -2.95 0.47 8.63
C PRO A 377 -1.48 0.63 9.00
N GLY A 378 -1.22 1.37 10.08
CA GLY A 378 0.12 1.55 10.62
C GLY A 378 0.74 0.24 11.10
N ILE A 379 -0.01 -0.54 11.88
CA ILE A 379 0.43 -1.87 12.35
C ILE A 379 0.68 -2.81 11.16
N LEU A 380 -0.19 -2.77 10.14
CA LEU A 380 0.00 -3.58 8.93
C LEU A 380 1.33 -3.26 8.24
N SER A 381 1.73 -1.99 8.21
CA SER A 381 3.00 -1.57 7.58
C SER A 381 4.25 -1.96 8.38
N LEU A 382 4.12 -2.30 9.66
CA LEU A 382 5.21 -2.84 10.48
C LEU A 382 5.48 -4.33 10.19
N MET A 383 4.55 -5.03 9.53
CA MET A 383 4.69 -6.45 9.26
C MET A 383 5.78 -6.69 8.20
N PRO A 384 6.73 -7.62 8.45
CA PRO A 384 7.77 -7.95 7.50
C PRO A 384 7.20 -8.52 6.20
N GLY A 385 7.85 -8.22 5.08
CA GLY A 385 7.45 -8.71 3.76
C GLY A 385 6.31 -7.95 3.08
N ILE A 386 5.68 -6.96 3.74
CA ILE A 386 4.69 -6.08 3.08
C ILE A 386 5.43 -4.94 2.39
N ARG A 387 5.39 -4.90 1.06
CA ARG A 387 5.93 -3.82 0.23
C ARG A 387 4.82 -2.98 -0.38
N LEU A 388 5.14 -1.74 -0.72
CA LEU A 388 4.22 -0.88 -1.43
C LEU A 388 3.97 -1.43 -2.84
N THR A 389 2.73 -1.76 -3.12
CA THR A 389 2.25 -2.18 -4.45
C THR A 389 1.30 -1.14 -5.01
N ALA A 390 0.97 -1.20 -6.30
CA ALA A 390 -0.02 -0.30 -6.90
C ALA A 390 -1.38 -0.38 -6.17
N ALA A 391 -1.82 -1.57 -5.76
CA ALA A 391 -3.03 -1.75 -4.98
C ALA A 391 -2.94 -1.08 -3.59
N LEU A 392 -1.84 -1.29 -2.86
CA LEU A 392 -1.64 -0.68 -1.53
C LEU A 392 -1.43 0.85 -1.63
N SER A 393 -0.91 1.37 -2.75
CA SER A 393 -0.81 2.81 -3.01
C SER A 393 -2.17 3.51 -3.06
N LEU A 394 -3.24 2.77 -3.30
CA LEU A 394 -4.61 3.29 -3.32
C LEU A 394 -5.32 3.20 -1.96
N VAL A 395 -4.71 2.58 -0.95
CA VAL A 395 -5.29 2.46 0.39
C VAL A 395 -4.83 3.63 1.25
N PRO A 396 -5.72 4.54 1.65
CA PRO A 396 -5.32 5.68 2.48
C PRO A 396 -4.76 5.19 3.82
N LEU A 397 -3.80 5.93 4.37
CA LEU A 397 -2.99 5.64 5.54
C LEU A 397 -1.94 4.54 5.32
N VAL A 398 -2.30 3.35 4.79
CA VAL A 398 -1.33 2.30 4.44
C VAL A 398 -0.32 2.83 3.43
N ASN A 399 -0.82 3.50 2.38
CA ASN A 399 0.00 4.06 1.30
C ASN A 399 1.01 5.10 1.84
N ILE A 400 0.58 5.96 2.75
CA ILE A 400 1.43 7.01 3.35
C ILE A 400 2.54 6.39 4.19
N VAL A 401 2.21 5.42 5.07
CA VAL A 401 3.19 4.81 5.96
C VAL A 401 4.19 3.93 5.19
N LEU A 402 3.70 3.10 4.25
CA LEU A 402 4.58 2.26 3.41
C LEU A 402 5.47 3.09 2.50
N LEU A 403 4.92 4.12 1.84
CA LEU A 403 5.74 5.01 1.00
C LEU A 403 6.76 5.77 1.83
N GLY A 404 6.38 6.26 3.01
CA GLY A 404 7.31 6.88 3.96
C GLY A 404 8.47 5.94 4.31
N ARG A 405 8.18 4.66 4.59
CA ARG A 405 9.21 3.64 4.84
C ARG A 405 10.15 3.47 3.66
N GLU A 406 9.62 3.36 2.44
CA GLU A 406 10.44 3.21 1.22
C GLU A 406 11.26 4.47 0.91
N LEU A 407 10.72 5.67 1.22
CA LEU A 407 11.47 6.93 1.10
C LEU A 407 12.66 6.98 2.06
N PHE A 408 12.48 6.58 3.33
CA PHE A 408 13.58 6.52 4.30
C PHE A 408 14.63 5.46 3.93
N GLN A 409 14.22 4.37 3.26
CA GLN A 409 15.13 3.35 2.76
C GLN A 409 15.79 3.73 1.42
N GLY A 410 15.36 4.81 0.78
CA GLY A 410 15.87 5.27 -0.52
C GLY A 410 15.52 4.39 -1.71
N ILE A 411 14.42 3.61 -1.62
CA ILE A 411 13.99 2.64 -2.64
C ILE A 411 12.62 2.97 -3.26
N ALA A 412 12.05 4.13 -2.97
CA ALA A 412 10.70 4.50 -3.40
C ALA A 412 10.61 4.65 -4.94
N PRO A 413 9.80 3.82 -5.65
CA PRO A 413 9.59 3.95 -7.09
C PRO A 413 8.80 5.23 -7.41
N THR A 414 9.27 6.03 -8.37
CA THR A 414 8.62 7.30 -8.75
C THR A 414 7.15 7.13 -9.15
N GLY A 415 6.81 6.04 -9.86
CA GLY A 415 5.44 5.76 -10.26
C GLY A 415 4.49 5.53 -9.07
N LEU A 416 4.92 4.76 -8.07
CA LEU A 416 4.14 4.51 -6.86
C LEU A 416 4.05 5.75 -5.97
N PHE A 417 5.10 6.58 -5.94
CA PHE A 417 5.09 7.88 -5.27
C PHE A 417 3.99 8.79 -5.84
N LEU A 418 3.96 8.98 -7.17
CA LEU A 418 2.94 9.79 -7.84
C LEU A 418 1.53 9.21 -7.65
N LEU A 419 1.38 7.88 -7.77
CA LEU A 419 0.08 7.21 -7.57
C LEU A 419 -0.44 7.43 -6.15
N THR A 420 0.41 7.31 -5.14
CA THR A 420 0.05 7.56 -3.73
C THR A 420 -0.41 9.01 -3.51
N LEU A 421 0.31 9.99 -4.05
CA LEU A 421 -0.07 11.40 -3.95
C LEU A 421 -1.42 11.68 -4.62
N LEU A 422 -1.62 11.18 -5.84
CA LEU A 422 -2.86 11.37 -6.59
C LEU A 422 -4.05 10.69 -5.91
N ALA A 423 -3.88 9.45 -5.44
CA ALA A 423 -4.91 8.73 -4.72
C ALA A 423 -5.32 9.47 -3.43
N THR A 424 -4.35 9.88 -2.63
CA THR A 424 -4.61 10.58 -1.36
C THR A 424 -5.24 11.96 -1.60
N ALA A 425 -4.80 12.71 -2.60
CA ALA A 425 -5.43 13.97 -3.00
C ALA A 425 -6.87 13.76 -3.51
N GLY A 426 -7.12 12.68 -4.26
CA GLY A 426 -8.46 12.27 -4.68
C GLY A 426 -9.38 11.98 -3.50
N TYR A 427 -8.91 11.23 -2.50
CA TYR A 427 -9.64 10.98 -1.25
C TYR A 427 -9.91 12.27 -0.47
N SER A 428 -8.95 13.19 -0.40
CA SER A 428 -9.13 14.49 0.23
C SER A 428 -10.24 15.29 -0.45
N ALA A 429 -10.21 15.41 -1.78
CA ALA A 429 -11.23 16.11 -2.55
C ALA A 429 -12.63 15.48 -2.41
N ALA A 430 -12.71 14.14 -2.41
CA ALA A 430 -13.97 13.42 -2.24
C ALA A 430 -14.53 13.61 -0.82
N SER A 431 -13.68 13.50 0.21
CA SER A 431 -14.07 13.73 1.62
C SER A 431 -14.55 15.16 1.85
N LEU A 432 -13.87 16.16 1.25
CA LEU A 432 -14.28 17.56 1.37
C LEU A 432 -15.62 17.83 0.68
N ARG A 433 -15.88 17.20 -0.50
CA ARG A 433 -17.18 17.28 -1.16
C ARG A 433 -18.28 16.63 -0.32
N LEU A 434 -17.98 15.51 0.31
CA LEU A 434 -18.88 14.82 1.24
C LEU A 434 -19.21 15.72 2.44
N ALA A 435 -18.19 16.31 3.06
CA ALA A 435 -18.35 17.27 4.16
C ALA A 435 -19.22 18.48 3.76
N ALA A 436 -19.01 19.03 2.55
CA ALA A 436 -19.80 20.15 2.05
C ALA A 436 -21.29 19.82 1.82
N GLY A 437 -21.59 18.56 1.50
CA GLY A 437 -22.97 18.07 1.39
C GLY A 437 -23.69 17.87 2.73
N ILE A 438 -22.90 17.69 3.80
CA ILE A 438 -23.41 17.46 5.17
C ILE A 438 -23.50 18.77 5.94
N PHE A 439 -22.49 19.61 5.81
CA PHE A 439 -22.35 20.85 6.56
C PHE A 439 -23.52 21.82 6.28
N GLY A 440 -24.26 22.16 7.35
CA GLY A 440 -25.41 23.05 7.26
C GLY A 440 -26.64 22.46 6.56
N SER A 441 -26.74 21.13 6.38
CA SER A 441 -28.00 20.50 5.97
C SER A 441 -29.06 20.67 7.06
N ASP A 442 -30.34 20.82 6.63
CA ASP A 442 -31.46 21.01 7.57
C ASP A 442 -31.57 19.88 8.61
N ALA A 443 -31.16 18.67 8.22
CA ALA A 443 -31.04 17.53 9.16
C ALA A 443 -30.01 17.74 10.28
N VAL A 444 -29.03 18.61 10.05
CA VAL A 444 -27.97 18.95 11.01
C VAL A 444 -28.39 20.16 11.86
N LEU A 445 -29.11 21.13 11.26
CA LEU A 445 -29.55 22.36 11.93
C LEU A 445 -30.80 22.13 12.78
N PHE A 446 -31.81 21.42 12.27
CA PHE A 446 -33.13 21.25 12.91
C PHE A 446 -33.38 19.85 13.45
N ALA A 447 -32.40 19.26 14.12
CA ALA A 447 -32.55 17.93 14.71
C ALA A 447 -33.64 17.84 15.83
N ALA A 448 -34.20 18.97 16.27
CA ALA A 448 -35.28 19.06 17.27
C ALA A 448 -36.67 18.75 16.69
N ASP A 449 -36.94 19.07 15.41
CA ASP A 449 -38.26 18.90 14.76
C ASP A 449 -38.47 17.52 14.12
N ARG A 450 -37.73 16.51 14.54
CA ARG A 450 -37.74 15.18 13.92
C ARG A 450 -39.06 14.41 13.99
N ARG A 451 -40.01 14.79 14.84
CA ARG A 451 -41.27 14.04 14.96
C ARG A 451 -42.21 14.21 13.77
N GLU A 452 -42.21 15.37 13.10
CA GLU A 452 -42.99 15.60 11.87
C GLU A 452 -42.28 15.09 10.61
N GLN A 453 -40.97 15.25 10.52
CA GLN A 453 -40.18 14.71 9.42
C GLN A 453 -40.09 13.17 9.43
N GLN A 454 -40.24 12.52 10.59
CA GLN A 454 -40.28 11.05 10.66
C GLN A 454 -41.48 10.43 9.95
N ARG A 455 -42.61 11.13 9.82
CA ARG A 455 -43.76 10.67 9.03
C ARG A 455 -43.52 10.74 7.50
N SER A 456 -42.77 11.72 7.01
CA SER A 456 -42.36 11.82 5.60
C SER A 456 -41.14 10.95 5.28
N ALA A 457 -40.36 10.50 6.27
CA ALA A 457 -39.12 9.73 6.14
C ALA A 457 -39.34 8.21 5.95
N SER A 458 -40.58 7.74 5.84
CA SER A 458 -40.88 6.31 5.66
C SER A 458 -40.72 5.83 4.20
N GLN A 459 -40.61 6.71 3.23
CA GLN A 459 -40.46 6.35 1.82
C GLN A 459 -39.01 6.00 1.46
N LEU A 460 -38.81 4.80 0.90
CA LEU A 460 -37.54 4.39 0.34
C LEU A 460 -37.21 5.20 -0.93
N LEU A 461 -35.95 5.63 -1.05
CA LEU A 461 -35.49 6.39 -2.22
C LEU A 461 -35.31 5.48 -3.44
N ASP A 462 -35.78 5.92 -4.59
CA ASP A 462 -35.59 5.23 -5.89
C ASP A 462 -34.33 5.69 -6.63
N PHE A 463 -33.45 6.42 -5.94
CA PHE A 463 -32.18 6.91 -6.48
C PHE A 463 -31.07 6.77 -5.42
N VAL A 464 -29.81 6.75 -5.87
CA VAL A 464 -28.63 6.67 -4.99
C VAL A 464 -28.14 8.10 -4.71
N PRO A 465 -28.30 8.64 -3.49
CA PRO A 465 -27.81 9.98 -3.14
C PRO A 465 -26.29 10.09 -3.30
N GLN A 466 -25.81 11.28 -3.71
CA GLN A 466 -24.38 11.55 -3.89
C GLN A 466 -23.54 11.18 -2.67
N ARG A 467 -24.01 11.47 -1.45
CA ARG A 467 -23.33 11.11 -0.19
C ARG A 467 -23.13 9.61 -0.02
N ILE A 468 -24.12 8.80 -0.42
CA ILE A 468 -24.04 7.34 -0.33
C ILE A 468 -23.08 6.81 -1.39
N LEU A 469 -23.15 7.33 -2.61
CA LEU A 469 -22.21 6.98 -3.68
C LEU A 469 -20.77 7.29 -3.29
N LEU A 470 -20.46 8.51 -2.88
CA LEU A 470 -19.11 8.94 -2.52
C LEU A 470 -18.58 8.20 -1.28
N GLY A 471 -19.42 8.01 -0.25
CA GLY A 471 -19.04 7.25 0.94
C GLY A 471 -18.70 5.79 0.60
N THR A 472 -19.48 5.15 -0.27
CA THR A 472 -19.21 3.78 -0.72
C THR A 472 -17.92 3.70 -1.54
N LEU A 473 -17.70 4.64 -2.47
CA LEU A 473 -16.46 4.68 -3.28
C LEU A 473 -15.21 4.94 -2.41
N LEU A 474 -15.32 5.79 -1.40
CA LEU A 474 -14.23 6.02 -0.44
C LEU A 474 -13.88 4.77 0.37
N ALA A 475 -14.88 3.97 0.76
CA ALA A 475 -14.69 2.75 1.52
C ALA A 475 -14.27 1.55 0.67
N LEU A 476 -14.57 1.55 -0.63
CA LEU A 476 -14.40 0.40 -1.53
C LEU A 476 -12.94 -0.02 -1.68
N LEU A 477 -12.07 0.90 -2.07
CA LEU A 477 -10.66 0.59 -2.33
C LEU A 477 -9.91 0.15 -1.08
N PRO A 478 -10.03 0.83 0.09
CA PRO A 478 -9.42 0.36 1.32
C PRO A 478 -9.91 -1.03 1.73
N LEU A 479 -11.22 -1.27 1.65
CA LEU A 479 -11.80 -2.57 2.00
C LEU A 479 -11.28 -3.68 1.08
N PHE A 480 -11.27 -3.43 -0.24
CA PHE A 480 -10.75 -4.37 -1.23
C PHE A 480 -9.29 -4.72 -0.95
N ALA A 481 -8.43 -3.72 -0.73
CA ALA A 481 -7.01 -3.96 -0.50
C ALA A 481 -6.73 -4.70 0.81
N VAL A 482 -7.48 -4.40 1.89
CA VAL A 482 -7.37 -5.15 3.16
C VAL A 482 -7.79 -6.61 2.96
N LEU A 483 -8.93 -6.85 2.34
CA LEU A 483 -9.43 -8.22 2.11
C LEU A 483 -8.52 -9.00 1.15
N ALA A 484 -8.02 -8.36 0.08
CA ALA A 484 -7.08 -8.97 -0.85
C ALA A 484 -5.73 -9.28 -0.17
N GLY A 485 -5.24 -8.40 0.69
CA GLY A 485 -4.02 -8.61 1.49
C GLY A 485 -4.14 -9.76 2.51
N LEU A 486 -5.31 -9.94 3.10
CA LEU A 486 -5.59 -11.03 4.04
C LEU A 486 -5.71 -12.38 3.33
N ARG A 487 -6.03 -12.43 2.03
CA ARG A 487 -6.24 -13.66 1.26
C ARG A 487 -5.10 -14.65 1.40
N GLY A 488 -3.86 -14.20 1.21
CA GLY A 488 -2.67 -15.05 1.28
C GLY A 488 -2.33 -15.58 2.68
N ARG A 489 -2.98 -15.05 3.73
CA ARG A 489 -2.80 -15.46 5.13
C ARG A 489 -3.91 -16.39 5.60
N LEU A 490 -5.13 -16.23 5.07
CA LEU A 490 -6.29 -17.03 5.48
C LEU A 490 -6.31 -18.40 4.82
N VAL A 491 -5.72 -18.54 3.64
CA VAL A 491 -5.70 -19.80 2.87
C VAL A 491 -4.29 -20.04 2.36
N ALA A 492 -3.76 -21.23 2.62
CA ALA A 492 -2.45 -21.65 2.16
C ALA A 492 -2.33 -21.56 0.63
N PRO A 493 -1.16 -21.17 0.07
CA PRO A 493 -0.95 -21.01 -1.37
C PRO A 493 -1.21 -22.27 -2.19
N GLU A 494 -1.07 -23.45 -1.58
CA GLU A 494 -1.29 -24.76 -2.21
C GLU A 494 -2.78 -25.08 -2.36
N ASN A 495 -3.65 -24.49 -1.52
CA ASN A 495 -5.10 -24.73 -1.57
C ASN A 495 -5.76 -23.83 -2.62
N THR A 496 -5.62 -24.19 -3.90
CA THR A 496 -6.17 -23.43 -5.04
C THR A 496 -7.70 -23.28 -4.96
N SER A 497 -8.41 -24.31 -4.54
CA SER A 497 -9.89 -24.26 -4.37
C SER A 497 -10.29 -23.25 -3.30
N GLY A 498 -9.62 -23.26 -2.15
CA GLY A 498 -9.85 -22.29 -1.08
C GLY A 498 -9.53 -20.86 -1.51
N GLN A 499 -8.46 -20.64 -2.29
CA GLN A 499 -8.09 -19.35 -2.86
C GLN A 499 -9.16 -18.80 -3.82
N LEU A 500 -9.76 -19.66 -4.65
CA LEU A 500 -10.88 -19.28 -5.55
C LEU A 500 -12.12 -18.87 -4.78
N LEU A 501 -12.55 -19.67 -3.79
CA LEU A 501 -13.72 -19.37 -2.96
C LEU A 501 -13.52 -18.07 -2.17
N LEU A 502 -12.35 -17.87 -1.60
CA LEU A 502 -12.04 -16.64 -0.86
C LEU A 502 -12.01 -15.42 -1.79
N SER A 503 -11.52 -15.56 -3.02
CA SER A 503 -11.56 -14.48 -4.02
C SER A 503 -13.00 -14.11 -4.38
N ALA A 504 -13.87 -15.08 -4.59
CA ALA A 504 -15.30 -14.86 -4.83
C ALA A 504 -15.98 -14.19 -3.61
N ALA A 505 -15.63 -14.61 -2.39
CA ALA A 505 -16.13 -14.00 -1.15
C ALA A 505 -15.69 -12.54 -1.00
N VAL A 506 -14.43 -12.21 -1.34
CA VAL A 506 -13.91 -10.83 -1.36
C VAL A 506 -14.69 -9.98 -2.36
N LEU A 507 -14.91 -10.47 -3.58
CA LEU A 507 -15.72 -9.76 -4.58
C LEU A 507 -17.14 -9.49 -4.07
N ALA A 508 -17.79 -10.49 -3.46
CA ALA A 508 -19.12 -10.34 -2.89
C ALA A 508 -19.14 -9.32 -1.73
N GLY A 509 -18.15 -9.37 -0.85
CA GLY A 509 -17.99 -8.41 0.26
C GLY A 509 -17.85 -6.97 -0.21
N VAL A 510 -17.02 -6.73 -1.21
CA VAL A 510 -16.69 -5.40 -1.71
C VAL A 510 -17.79 -4.87 -2.65
N PHE A 511 -18.21 -5.64 -3.64
CA PHE A 511 -19.09 -5.15 -4.70
C PHE A 511 -20.59 -5.38 -4.43
N VAL A 512 -20.95 -6.24 -3.47
CA VAL A 512 -22.35 -6.46 -3.12
C VAL A 512 -22.66 -6.02 -1.69
N LEU A 513 -21.95 -6.57 -0.71
CA LEU A 513 -22.26 -6.32 0.72
C LEU A 513 -22.04 -4.85 1.11
N LEU A 514 -20.93 -4.24 0.70
CA LEU A 514 -20.65 -2.83 1.01
C LEU A 514 -21.73 -1.89 0.41
N PRO A 515 -22.09 -1.93 -0.89
CA PRO A 515 -23.18 -1.12 -1.43
C PRO A 515 -24.54 -1.44 -0.80
N LEU A 516 -24.81 -2.71 -0.48
CA LEU A 516 -26.03 -3.14 0.20
C LEU A 516 -26.17 -2.45 1.56
N VAL A 517 -25.13 -2.48 2.37
CA VAL A 517 -25.11 -1.79 3.68
C VAL A 517 -25.28 -0.29 3.49
N ALA A 518 -24.55 0.32 2.55
CA ALA A 518 -24.65 1.75 2.24
C ALA A 518 -26.07 2.15 1.81
N MET A 519 -26.71 1.35 0.94
CA MET A 519 -28.10 1.58 0.50
C MET A 519 -29.10 1.41 1.65
N ARG A 520 -28.92 0.40 2.52
CA ARG A 520 -29.75 0.21 3.72
C ARG A 520 -29.66 1.40 4.65
N LEU A 521 -28.44 1.86 4.96
CA LEU A 521 -28.21 3.05 5.77
C LEU A 521 -28.77 4.32 5.11
N GLY A 522 -28.68 4.44 3.78
CA GLY A 522 -29.21 5.53 3.00
C GLY A 522 -30.70 5.45 2.69
N ARG A 523 -31.41 4.39 3.14
CA ARG A 523 -32.82 4.12 2.84
C ARG A 523 -33.11 4.08 1.35
N VAL A 524 -32.23 3.52 0.54
CA VAL A 524 -32.39 3.33 -0.90
C VAL A 524 -33.08 1.98 -1.16
N ARG A 525 -34.07 1.94 -2.04
CA ARG A 525 -34.71 0.70 -2.47
C ARG A 525 -33.69 -0.14 -3.22
N LEU A 526 -33.48 -1.39 -2.78
CA LEU A 526 -32.42 -2.27 -3.32
C LEU A 526 -32.62 -2.57 -4.82
N THR A 527 -33.85 -2.83 -5.24
CA THR A 527 -34.18 -3.09 -6.65
C THR A 527 -33.88 -1.88 -7.54
N ALA A 528 -34.12 -0.66 -7.05
CA ALA A 528 -33.79 0.58 -7.74
C ALA A 528 -32.29 0.88 -7.73
N GLY A 529 -31.61 0.68 -6.60
CA GLY A 529 -30.18 0.94 -6.46
C GLY A 529 -29.32 -0.03 -7.28
N PHE A 530 -29.63 -1.30 -7.26
CA PHE A 530 -28.96 -2.34 -8.07
C PHE A 530 -29.56 -2.51 -9.48
N GLN A 531 -30.63 -1.77 -9.81
CA GLN A 531 -31.29 -1.85 -11.11
C GLN A 531 -31.74 -3.28 -11.49
N LEU A 532 -32.25 -4.00 -10.49
CA LEU A 532 -32.88 -5.33 -10.66
C LEU A 532 -34.32 -5.14 -11.16
N THR A 533 -34.46 -4.65 -12.37
CA THR A 533 -35.76 -4.36 -13.02
C THR A 533 -36.09 -5.46 -14.02
N GLY A 534 -37.39 -5.61 -14.36
CA GLY A 534 -37.82 -6.47 -15.43
C GLY A 534 -37.21 -6.08 -16.77
N PHE A 535 -37.02 -7.07 -17.65
CA PHE A 535 -36.50 -6.88 -19.00
C PHE A 535 -37.23 -7.74 -20.01
N HIS A 536 -37.14 -7.40 -21.29
CA HIS A 536 -37.80 -8.17 -22.35
C HIS A 536 -37.03 -9.49 -22.61
N PRO A 537 -37.71 -10.66 -22.74
CA PRO A 537 -37.06 -11.97 -22.88
C PRO A 537 -36.03 -12.08 -24.03
N VAL A 538 -36.24 -11.33 -25.12
CA VAL A 538 -35.29 -11.26 -26.25
C VAL A 538 -33.87 -10.76 -25.81
N ALA A 539 -33.75 -10.13 -24.65
CA ALA A 539 -32.46 -9.74 -24.10
C ALA A 539 -31.60 -10.97 -23.70
N ILE A 540 -32.21 -12.14 -23.39
CA ILE A 540 -31.51 -13.36 -23.04
C ILE A 540 -30.63 -13.86 -24.20
N PRO A 541 -31.24 -14.20 -25.39
CA PRO A 541 -30.43 -14.65 -26.53
C PRO A 541 -29.45 -13.57 -27.00
N ALA A 542 -29.80 -12.26 -26.94
CA ALA A 542 -28.88 -11.20 -27.25
C ALA A 542 -27.63 -11.22 -26.33
N ALA A 543 -27.81 -11.39 -25.02
CA ALA A 543 -26.75 -11.47 -24.04
C ALA A 543 -25.83 -12.68 -24.25
N VAL A 544 -26.42 -13.85 -24.50
CA VAL A 544 -25.66 -15.09 -24.78
C VAL A 544 -24.80 -14.95 -26.05
N LEU A 545 -25.40 -14.49 -27.15
CA LEU A 545 -24.69 -14.33 -28.42
C LEU A 545 -23.54 -13.35 -28.32
N LEU A 546 -23.76 -12.17 -27.68
CA LEU A 546 -22.74 -11.19 -27.46
C LEU A 546 -21.65 -11.69 -26.50
N GLY A 547 -22.04 -12.38 -25.41
CA GLY A 547 -21.08 -12.92 -24.44
C GLY A 547 -20.17 -13.98 -25.05
N CYS A 548 -20.75 -14.89 -25.87
CA CYS A 548 -19.97 -15.94 -26.53
C CYS A 548 -19.04 -15.40 -27.65
N SER A 549 -19.32 -14.25 -28.23
CA SER A 549 -18.55 -13.67 -29.35
C SER A 549 -17.60 -12.56 -28.96
N ALA A 550 -17.82 -11.86 -27.83
CA ALA A 550 -17.09 -10.66 -27.46
C ALA A 550 -15.58 -10.87 -27.29
N TRP A 551 -15.16 -12.00 -26.73
CA TRP A 551 -13.75 -12.31 -26.51
C TRP A 551 -12.92 -12.36 -27.80
N VAL A 552 -13.52 -12.79 -28.93
CA VAL A 552 -12.86 -12.82 -30.25
C VAL A 552 -12.55 -11.39 -30.70
N ALA A 553 -13.52 -10.47 -30.57
CA ALA A 553 -13.31 -9.07 -30.91
C ALA A 553 -12.25 -8.39 -30.01
N VAL A 554 -12.24 -8.73 -28.72
CA VAL A 554 -11.24 -8.25 -27.78
C VAL A 554 -9.84 -8.76 -28.15
N TYR A 555 -9.71 -10.04 -28.46
CA TYR A 555 -8.45 -10.65 -28.86
C TYR A 555 -7.87 -9.99 -30.14
N GLU A 556 -8.68 -9.89 -31.21
CA GLU A 556 -8.25 -9.28 -32.47
C GLU A 556 -7.91 -7.81 -32.32
N LEU A 557 -8.62 -7.06 -31.46
CA LEU A 557 -8.29 -5.67 -31.14
C LEU A 557 -6.90 -5.57 -30.50
N LEU A 558 -6.56 -6.48 -29.60
CA LEU A 558 -5.21 -6.52 -28.98
C LEU A 558 -4.12 -6.83 -30.00
N VAL A 559 -4.39 -7.75 -30.92
CA VAL A 559 -3.46 -8.08 -32.02
C VAL A 559 -3.25 -6.87 -32.94
N LEU A 560 -4.33 -6.21 -33.37
CA LEU A 560 -4.28 -5.01 -34.23
C LEU A 560 -3.61 -3.81 -33.55
N ALA A 561 -3.71 -3.69 -32.23
CA ALA A 561 -3.03 -2.65 -31.45
C ALA A 561 -1.50 -2.86 -31.34
N GLY A 562 -0.93 -3.86 -32.02
CA GLY A 562 0.49 -4.17 -31.97
C GLY A 562 0.94 -4.82 -30.66
N SER A 563 -0.01 -5.25 -29.84
CA SER A 563 0.24 -5.90 -28.55
C SER A 563 0.56 -7.40 -28.68
N SER A 564 0.85 -7.90 -29.89
CA SER A 564 1.22 -9.30 -30.13
C SER A 564 2.43 -9.75 -29.31
N GLY A 565 3.42 -8.87 -29.13
CA GLY A 565 4.56 -9.12 -28.24
C GLY A 565 4.18 -9.13 -26.74
N ALA A 566 3.11 -8.44 -26.35
CA ALA A 566 2.59 -8.45 -24.98
C ALA A 566 1.87 -9.76 -24.68
N LEU A 567 1.09 -10.29 -25.63
CA LEU A 567 0.42 -11.59 -25.50
C LEU A 567 1.46 -12.72 -25.34
N GLN A 568 2.54 -12.67 -26.11
CA GLN A 568 3.64 -13.62 -26.00
C GLN A 568 4.37 -13.51 -24.65
N LYS A 569 4.62 -12.29 -24.16
CA LYS A 569 5.15 -12.08 -22.80
C LYS A 569 4.21 -12.59 -21.70
N ILE A 570 2.90 -12.50 -21.90
CA ILE A 570 1.90 -13.06 -20.99
C ILE A 570 1.99 -14.58 -20.99
N MET A 571 2.03 -15.20 -22.19
CA MET A 571 2.12 -16.65 -22.36
C MET A 571 3.47 -17.20 -21.90
N ASP A 572 4.55 -16.43 -22.02
CA ASP A 572 5.89 -16.82 -21.60
C ASP A 572 6.17 -16.55 -20.11
N ASN A 573 5.25 -15.90 -19.40
CA ASN A 573 5.39 -15.65 -17.96
C ASN A 573 5.27 -16.97 -17.17
N PRO A 574 6.37 -17.47 -16.54
CA PRO A 574 6.33 -18.76 -15.84
C PRO A 574 5.36 -18.77 -14.65
N ALA A 575 5.15 -17.64 -14.00
CA ALA A 575 4.21 -17.52 -12.88
C ALA A 575 2.75 -17.67 -13.36
N LEU A 576 2.43 -17.13 -14.53
CA LEU A 576 1.10 -17.26 -15.12
C LEU A 576 0.83 -18.70 -15.60
N ARG A 577 1.83 -19.33 -16.25
CA ARG A 577 1.74 -20.75 -16.65
C ARG A 577 1.51 -21.64 -15.42
N GLN A 578 2.30 -21.49 -14.36
CA GLN A 578 2.10 -22.23 -13.12
C GLN A 578 0.70 -21.99 -12.50
N MET A 579 0.19 -20.78 -12.58
CA MET A 579 -1.16 -20.46 -12.09
C MET A 579 -2.22 -21.18 -12.92
N VAL A 580 -2.12 -21.17 -14.25
CA VAL A 580 -3.04 -21.87 -15.17
C VAL A 580 -2.96 -23.37 -14.93
N ASP A 581 -1.75 -23.95 -14.85
CA ASP A 581 -1.55 -25.38 -14.57
C ASP A 581 -2.16 -25.79 -13.23
N ARG A 582 -2.00 -25.00 -12.18
CA ARG A 582 -2.62 -25.23 -10.86
C ARG A 582 -4.15 -25.16 -10.93
N LEU A 583 -4.68 -24.20 -11.70
CA LEU A 583 -6.14 -24.08 -11.89
C LEU A 583 -6.70 -25.28 -12.64
N THR A 584 -6.05 -25.73 -13.71
CA THR A 584 -6.53 -26.84 -14.55
C THR A 584 -6.38 -28.19 -13.87
N SER A 585 -5.28 -28.41 -13.14
CA SER A 585 -4.98 -29.68 -12.47
C SER A 585 -5.67 -29.85 -11.12
N ASN A 586 -5.79 -28.77 -10.33
CA ASN A 586 -6.20 -28.86 -8.92
C ASN A 586 -7.65 -28.40 -8.65
N THR A 587 -8.40 -27.95 -9.69
CA THR A 587 -9.77 -27.48 -9.48
C THR A 587 -10.75 -27.99 -10.55
N SER A 588 -11.99 -28.26 -10.14
CA SER A 588 -13.04 -28.69 -11.06
C SER A 588 -13.59 -27.52 -11.89
N LEU A 589 -14.01 -27.78 -13.12
CA LEU A 589 -14.62 -26.75 -13.99
C LEU A 589 -15.84 -26.06 -13.35
N PRO A 590 -16.77 -26.78 -12.67
CA PRO A 590 -17.88 -26.11 -11.98
C PRO A 590 -17.43 -25.10 -10.95
N LEU A 591 -16.37 -25.37 -10.18
CA LEU A 591 -15.82 -24.44 -9.21
C LEU A 591 -15.16 -23.23 -9.90
N GLN A 592 -14.43 -23.45 -10.99
CA GLN A 592 -13.86 -22.37 -11.81
C GLN A 592 -14.97 -21.46 -12.37
N LEU A 593 -16.02 -22.05 -12.97
CA LEU A 593 -17.16 -21.30 -13.50
C LEU A 593 -17.89 -20.52 -12.40
N LEU A 594 -18.07 -21.10 -11.23
CA LEU A 594 -18.69 -20.41 -10.09
C LEU A 594 -17.85 -19.20 -9.64
N CYS A 595 -16.56 -19.40 -9.42
CA CYS A 595 -15.69 -18.38 -8.80
C CYS A 595 -15.13 -17.35 -9.80
N LEU A 596 -14.85 -17.75 -11.06
CA LEU A 596 -14.19 -16.90 -12.05
C LEU A 596 -15.12 -16.39 -13.16
N ALA A 597 -16.34 -16.97 -13.31
CA ALA A 597 -17.31 -16.48 -14.26
C ALA A 597 -18.59 -15.94 -13.57
N ALA A 598 -19.25 -16.75 -12.73
CA ALA A 598 -20.53 -16.36 -12.13
C ALA A 598 -20.37 -15.29 -11.04
N ALA A 599 -19.42 -15.47 -10.12
CA ALA A 599 -19.21 -14.50 -9.03
C ALA A 599 -18.82 -13.10 -9.57
N PRO A 600 -17.82 -12.93 -10.47
CA PRO A 600 -17.55 -11.63 -11.08
C PRO A 600 -18.75 -11.08 -11.85
N ALA A 601 -19.41 -11.88 -12.70
CA ALA A 601 -20.55 -11.44 -13.49
C ALA A 601 -21.70 -10.90 -12.64
N ILE A 602 -21.95 -11.48 -11.48
CA ILE A 602 -23.01 -11.02 -10.57
C ILE A 602 -22.52 -9.81 -9.78
N CYS A 603 -21.37 -9.92 -9.09
CA CYS A 603 -20.91 -8.90 -8.16
C CYS A 603 -20.52 -7.60 -8.85
N GLU A 604 -19.79 -7.68 -9.95
CA GLU A 604 -19.32 -6.51 -10.69
C GLU A 604 -20.45 -5.81 -11.41
N GLU A 605 -21.41 -6.55 -12.04
CA GLU A 605 -22.54 -5.91 -12.69
C GLU A 605 -23.48 -5.23 -11.69
N LEU A 606 -23.72 -5.81 -10.52
CA LEU A 606 -24.50 -5.16 -9.46
C LEU A 606 -23.85 -3.85 -9.02
N PHE A 607 -22.52 -3.82 -8.92
CA PHE A 607 -21.82 -2.61 -8.54
C PHE A 607 -21.72 -1.60 -9.68
N PHE A 608 -21.07 -1.96 -10.79
CA PHE A 608 -20.73 -1.01 -11.86
C PHE A 608 -21.95 -0.56 -12.65
N ARG A 609 -22.86 -1.48 -13.07
CA ARG A 609 -24.03 -1.20 -13.89
C ARG A 609 -25.29 -0.97 -13.07
N GLY A 610 -25.32 -1.44 -11.83
CA GLY A 610 -26.36 -1.16 -10.85
C GLY A 610 -26.07 0.12 -10.07
N PHE A 611 -25.37 -0.04 -8.94
CA PHE A 611 -25.18 0.99 -7.93
C PHE A 611 -24.41 2.23 -8.42
N LEU A 612 -23.23 2.05 -9.00
CA LEU A 612 -22.42 3.14 -9.52
C LEU A 612 -23.13 3.90 -10.63
N TRP A 613 -23.64 3.15 -11.63
CA TRP A 613 -24.40 3.75 -12.73
C TRP A 613 -25.59 4.57 -12.23
N LYS A 614 -26.38 4.02 -11.32
CA LYS A 614 -27.55 4.71 -10.76
C LYS A 614 -27.16 5.99 -9.99
N GLY A 615 -26.05 5.95 -9.28
CA GLY A 615 -25.50 7.15 -8.63
C GLY A 615 -25.04 8.20 -9.64
N LEU A 616 -24.39 7.80 -10.74
CA LEU A 616 -23.92 8.69 -11.79
C LEU A 616 -25.06 9.29 -12.62
N GLU A 617 -26.15 8.54 -12.89
CA GLU A 617 -27.36 9.07 -13.58
C GLU A 617 -27.95 10.28 -12.87
N ASN A 618 -27.86 10.35 -11.54
CA ASN A 618 -28.38 11.47 -10.77
C ASN A 618 -27.44 12.70 -10.75
N LEU A 619 -26.14 12.48 -11.02
CA LEU A 619 -25.12 13.53 -10.97
C LEU A 619 -24.83 14.15 -12.34
N LEU A 620 -25.03 13.37 -13.39
CA LEU A 620 -24.58 13.73 -14.74
C LEU A 620 -25.76 13.70 -15.73
N PRO A 621 -25.91 14.74 -16.55
CA PRO A 621 -26.96 14.77 -17.56
C PRO A 621 -26.67 13.79 -18.70
N GLY A 622 -27.73 13.08 -19.15
CA GLY A 622 -27.67 12.15 -20.26
C GLY A 622 -27.19 10.74 -19.86
N LYS A 623 -27.27 9.78 -20.79
CA LYS A 623 -26.96 8.36 -20.57
C LYS A 623 -25.52 7.98 -20.98
N ILE A 624 -24.87 8.79 -21.84
CA ILE A 624 -23.53 8.49 -22.37
C ILE A 624 -22.45 8.72 -21.30
N ARG A 625 -22.57 9.79 -20.50
CA ARG A 625 -21.58 10.08 -19.45
C ARG A 625 -21.51 8.99 -18.38
N PRO A 626 -22.64 8.51 -17.80
CA PRO A 626 -22.61 7.35 -16.91
C PRO A 626 -22.03 6.09 -17.56
N LEU A 627 -22.33 5.85 -18.85
CA LEU A 627 -21.76 4.72 -19.62
C LEU A 627 -20.23 4.80 -19.65
N LEU A 628 -19.67 5.91 -20.11
CA LEU A 628 -18.22 6.06 -20.27
C LEU A 628 -17.49 6.04 -18.93
N ILE A 629 -18.02 6.71 -17.91
CA ILE A 629 -17.38 6.76 -16.58
C ILE A 629 -17.44 5.39 -15.90
N SER A 630 -18.61 4.72 -15.90
CA SER A 630 -18.74 3.40 -15.33
C SER A 630 -17.81 2.39 -16.03
N THR A 631 -17.68 2.47 -17.36
CA THR A 631 -16.76 1.64 -18.15
C THR A 631 -15.30 1.94 -17.82
N ALA A 632 -14.92 3.22 -17.73
CA ALA A 632 -13.55 3.59 -17.38
C ALA A 632 -13.16 3.15 -15.96
N VAL A 633 -14.08 3.31 -14.99
CA VAL A 633 -13.86 2.84 -13.60
C VAL A 633 -13.76 1.31 -13.55
N PHE A 634 -14.59 0.60 -14.32
CA PHE A 634 -14.52 -0.86 -14.47
C PHE A 634 -13.16 -1.32 -15.03
N ALA A 635 -12.70 -0.70 -16.13
CA ALA A 635 -11.39 -1.03 -16.71
C ALA A 635 -10.24 -0.70 -15.75
N ALA A 636 -10.30 0.47 -15.08
CA ALA A 636 -9.29 0.87 -14.09
C ALA A 636 -9.23 -0.09 -12.89
N ALA A 637 -10.36 -0.64 -12.43
CA ALA A 637 -10.39 -1.61 -11.35
C ALA A 637 -9.59 -2.88 -11.70
N HIS A 638 -9.64 -3.33 -12.95
CA HIS A 638 -8.87 -4.51 -13.42
C HIS A 638 -7.37 -4.26 -13.51
N VAL A 639 -6.96 -3.01 -13.72
CA VAL A 639 -5.55 -2.60 -13.69
C VAL A 639 -4.97 -2.67 -12.28
N VAL A 640 -5.78 -2.27 -11.28
CA VAL A 640 -5.35 -2.21 -9.87
C VAL A 640 -5.15 -3.59 -9.26
N THR A 641 -5.90 -4.59 -9.74
CA THR A 641 -5.88 -5.95 -9.16
C THR A 641 -4.69 -6.80 -9.60
N ASP A 642 -4.02 -6.44 -10.71
CA ASP A 642 -2.95 -7.27 -11.28
C ASP A 642 -1.84 -6.41 -11.92
N ALA A 643 -0.86 -6.03 -11.09
CA ALA A 643 0.20 -5.07 -11.47
C ALA A 643 1.13 -5.56 -12.60
N SER A 644 1.16 -6.87 -12.90
CA SER A 644 2.06 -7.46 -13.91
C SER A 644 1.57 -7.35 -15.35
N LEU A 645 0.27 -7.08 -15.58
CA LEU A 645 -0.38 -7.10 -16.90
C LEU A 645 -1.26 -5.85 -17.16
N THR A 646 -0.87 -4.72 -16.64
CA THR A 646 -1.71 -3.54 -16.42
C THR A 646 -2.18 -2.85 -17.70
N VAL A 647 -1.29 -2.62 -18.63
CA VAL A 647 -1.60 -1.78 -19.82
C VAL A 647 -2.28 -2.61 -20.91
N GLU A 648 -1.87 -3.86 -21.07
CA GLU A 648 -2.37 -4.76 -22.11
C GLU A 648 -3.83 -5.18 -21.89
N ARG A 649 -4.30 -5.25 -20.63
CA ARG A 649 -5.70 -5.61 -20.31
C ARG A 649 -6.69 -4.46 -20.49
N LEU A 650 -6.22 -3.20 -20.44
CA LEU A 650 -7.08 -2.02 -20.46
C LEU A 650 -8.02 -1.95 -21.69
N PRO A 651 -7.55 -2.14 -22.94
CA PRO A 651 -8.43 -2.05 -24.11
C PRO A 651 -9.51 -3.12 -24.09
N GLY A 652 -9.17 -4.36 -23.72
CA GLY A 652 -10.10 -5.48 -23.70
C GLY A 652 -11.19 -5.31 -22.64
N THR A 653 -10.80 -4.95 -21.40
CA THR A 653 -11.74 -4.71 -20.31
C THR A 653 -12.59 -3.46 -20.56
N PHE A 654 -12.05 -2.45 -21.22
CA PHE A 654 -12.82 -1.27 -21.61
C PHE A 654 -13.88 -1.62 -22.67
N LEU A 655 -13.53 -2.40 -23.71
CA LEU A 655 -14.46 -2.84 -24.74
C LEU A 655 -15.58 -3.72 -24.15
N LEU A 656 -15.23 -4.70 -23.33
CA LEU A 656 -16.22 -5.53 -22.62
C LEU A 656 -17.12 -4.65 -21.73
N GLY A 657 -16.50 -3.73 -21.00
CA GLY A 657 -17.21 -2.76 -20.16
C GLY A 657 -18.21 -1.91 -20.91
N LEU A 658 -17.85 -1.50 -22.14
CA LEU A 658 -18.73 -0.76 -23.03
C LEU A 658 -19.93 -1.60 -23.50
N LEU A 659 -19.70 -2.84 -23.92
CA LEU A 659 -20.77 -3.77 -24.31
C LEU A 659 -21.76 -4.05 -23.17
N LEU A 660 -21.24 -4.27 -21.96
CA LEU A 660 -22.07 -4.47 -20.76
C LEU A 660 -22.88 -3.22 -20.42
N GLY A 661 -22.27 -2.04 -20.52
CA GLY A 661 -22.96 -0.76 -20.32
C GLY A 661 -24.02 -0.47 -21.40
N LEU A 662 -23.77 -0.80 -22.66
CA LEU A 662 -24.74 -0.70 -23.75
C LEU A 662 -25.94 -1.64 -23.52
N MET A 663 -25.69 -2.91 -23.14
CA MET A 663 -26.74 -3.84 -22.77
C MET A 663 -27.61 -3.29 -21.64
N ARG A 664 -26.99 -2.75 -20.57
CA ARG A 664 -27.69 -2.09 -19.48
C ARG A 664 -28.52 -0.88 -19.95
N MET A 665 -27.97 -0.04 -20.83
CA MET A 665 -28.66 1.14 -21.35
C MET A 665 -29.90 0.77 -22.18
N GLN A 666 -29.82 -0.31 -22.97
CA GLN A 666 -30.87 -0.77 -23.85
C GLN A 666 -31.98 -1.54 -23.09
N THR A 667 -31.61 -2.40 -22.15
CA THR A 667 -32.56 -3.26 -21.41
C THR A 667 -33.15 -2.57 -20.18
N GLY A 668 -32.41 -1.67 -19.56
CA GLY A 668 -32.78 -1.05 -18.29
C GLY A 668 -32.51 -1.92 -17.07
N SER A 669 -32.03 -3.14 -17.23
CA SER A 669 -31.75 -4.12 -16.18
C SER A 669 -30.29 -4.56 -16.22
N VAL A 670 -29.73 -4.93 -15.07
CA VAL A 670 -28.36 -5.49 -14.98
C VAL A 670 -28.33 -6.98 -15.33
N ILE A 671 -29.45 -7.70 -15.22
CA ILE A 671 -29.52 -9.16 -15.39
C ILE A 671 -29.01 -9.63 -16.76
N PRO A 672 -29.42 -9.04 -17.91
CA PRO A 672 -28.86 -9.43 -19.20
C PRO A 672 -27.36 -9.18 -19.32
N GLY A 673 -26.83 -8.10 -18.66
CA GLY A 673 -25.40 -7.83 -18.56
C GLY A 673 -24.67 -8.92 -17.77
N MET A 674 -25.23 -9.39 -16.65
CA MET A 674 -24.67 -10.52 -15.90
C MET A 674 -24.54 -11.78 -16.75
N LEU A 675 -25.56 -12.09 -17.55
CA LEU A 675 -25.54 -13.24 -18.43
C LEU A 675 -24.49 -13.11 -19.54
N LEU A 676 -24.37 -11.93 -20.16
CA LEU A 676 -23.34 -11.62 -21.15
C LEU A 676 -21.93 -11.80 -20.54
N HIS A 677 -21.69 -11.23 -19.37
CA HIS A 677 -20.42 -11.31 -18.67
C HIS A 677 -20.07 -12.75 -18.27
N PHE A 678 -21.06 -13.51 -17.74
CA PHE A 678 -20.90 -14.91 -17.42
C PHE A 678 -20.54 -15.76 -18.66
N CYS A 679 -21.24 -15.56 -19.79
CA CYS A 679 -20.93 -16.27 -21.03
C CYS A 679 -19.53 -15.95 -21.55
N ASN A 680 -19.11 -14.68 -21.52
CA ASN A 680 -17.77 -14.27 -21.93
C ASN A 680 -16.68 -14.97 -21.11
N ASN A 681 -16.76 -14.89 -19.79
CA ASN A 681 -15.78 -15.50 -18.90
C ASN A 681 -15.85 -17.04 -18.94
N GLY A 682 -17.06 -17.60 -19.02
CA GLY A 682 -17.27 -19.03 -19.09
C GLY A 682 -16.69 -19.66 -20.36
N VAL A 683 -16.85 -19.00 -21.51
CA VAL A 683 -16.23 -19.46 -22.77
C VAL A 683 -14.71 -19.44 -22.65
N LEU A 684 -14.12 -18.35 -22.16
CA LEU A 684 -12.68 -18.25 -21.99
C LEU A 684 -12.10 -19.35 -21.09
N LEU A 685 -12.76 -19.66 -19.97
CA LEU A 685 -12.36 -20.75 -19.06
C LEU A 685 -12.52 -22.14 -19.65
N SER A 686 -13.41 -22.28 -20.64
CA SER A 686 -13.72 -23.56 -21.27
C SER A 686 -12.96 -23.82 -22.58
N LEU A 687 -12.26 -22.82 -23.13
CA LEU A 687 -11.60 -22.89 -24.44
C LEU A 687 -10.68 -24.09 -24.59
N GLU A 688 -9.84 -24.35 -23.60
CA GLU A 688 -8.89 -25.48 -23.64
C GLU A 688 -9.60 -26.82 -23.69
N ARG A 689 -10.69 -26.96 -22.89
CA ARG A 689 -11.51 -28.19 -22.87
C ARG A 689 -12.36 -28.35 -24.15
N MET A 690 -12.71 -27.24 -24.80
CA MET A 690 -13.44 -27.24 -26.07
C MET A 690 -12.53 -27.46 -27.29
N ALA A 691 -11.21 -27.40 -27.14
CA ALA A 691 -10.24 -27.53 -28.24
C ALA A 691 -10.46 -28.84 -29.07
N PRO A 692 -10.72 -30.01 -28.50
CA PRO A 692 -11.03 -31.23 -29.30
C PRO A 692 -12.26 -31.06 -30.18
N VAL A 693 -13.34 -30.48 -29.63
CA VAL A 693 -14.58 -30.22 -30.37
C VAL A 693 -14.36 -29.19 -31.48
N MET A 694 -13.60 -28.13 -31.18
CA MET A 694 -13.27 -27.11 -32.19
C MET A 694 -12.46 -27.69 -33.35
N ARG A 695 -11.53 -28.61 -33.07
CA ARG A 695 -10.76 -29.33 -34.12
C ARG A 695 -11.66 -30.15 -35.04
N THR A 696 -12.69 -30.81 -34.52
CA THR A 696 -13.64 -31.53 -35.35
C THR A 696 -14.48 -30.63 -36.25
N LEU A 697 -14.63 -29.35 -35.86
CA LEU A 697 -15.24 -28.29 -36.68
C LEU A 697 -14.27 -27.60 -37.63
N GLY A 698 -13.02 -28.08 -37.71
CA GLY A 698 -11.99 -27.50 -38.55
C GLY A 698 -11.44 -26.17 -38.03
N ILE A 699 -11.58 -25.91 -36.73
CA ILE A 699 -11.06 -24.72 -36.04
C ILE A 699 -9.90 -25.19 -35.18
N ALA A 700 -8.65 -25.04 -35.68
CA ALA A 700 -7.46 -25.28 -34.89
C ALA A 700 -7.09 -23.98 -34.16
N LEU A 701 -7.17 -23.98 -32.81
CA LEU A 701 -6.65 -22.91 -31.96
C LEU A 701 -5.23 -23.29 -31.54
N ASP A 702 -4.25 -22.65 -32.14
CA ASP A 702 -2.85 -22.71 -31.70
C ASP A 702 -2.44 -21.32 -31.22
N VAL A 703 -2.72 -21.05 -29.95
CA VAL A 703 -2.46 -19.75 -29.32
C VAL A 703 -0.96 -19.46 -29.21
N SER A 704 -0.11 -20.50 -29.33
CA SER A 704 1.34 -20.36 -29.17
C SER A 704 2.05 -19.83 -30.42
N HIS A 705 1.45 -20.01 -31.62
CA HIS A 705 2.08 -19.66 -32.91
C HIS A 705 1.22 -18.77 -33.81
N GLN A 706 -0.02 -18.50 -33.49
CA GLN A 706 -0.93 -17.70 -34.33
C GLN A 706 -1.04 -16.26 -33.82
N GLN A 707 -0.76 -15.31 -34.73
CA GLN A 707 -1.02 -13.89 -34.46
C GLN A 707 -2.53 -13.58 -34.51
N HIS A 708 -3.25 -14.13 -35.46
CA HIS A 708 -4.69 -13.94 -35.66
C HIS A 708 -5.48 -15.23 -35.43
N LEU A 709 -6.72 -15.11 -34.95
CA LEU A 709 -7.61 -16.24 -34.81
C LEU A 709 -8.03 -16.81 -36.18
N PRO A 710 -8.38 -18.11 -36.26
CA PRO A 710 -8.82 -18.72 -37.53
C PRO A 710 -10.01 -17.97 -38.14
N GLY A 711 -9.95 -17.66 -39.45
CA GLY A 711 -10.96 -16.85 -40.14
C GLY A 711 -12.40 -17.37 -39.99
N ARG A 712 -12.60 -18.72 -39.90
CA ARG A 712 -13.90 -19.33 -39.64
C ARG A 712 -14.45 -18.94 -38.26
N LEU A 713 -13.58 -18.89 -37.24
CA LEU A 713 -13.95 -18.45 -35.88
C LEU A 713 -14.32 -16.98 -35.84
N MET A 714 -13.51 -16.15 -36.52
CA MET A 714 -13.76 -14.71 -36.65
C MET A 714 -15.10 -14.43 -37.33
N LEU A 715 -15.39 -15.14 -38.44
CA LEU A 715 -16.65 -15.02 -39.15
C LEU A 715 -17.84 -15.45 -38.28
N LEU A 716 -17.73 -16.58 -37.61
CA LEU A 716 -18.77 -17.05 -36.67
C LEU A 716 -19.02 -16.03 -35.56
N ALA A 717 -17.96 -15.54 -34.93
CA ALA A 717 -18.07 -14.54 -33.86
C ALA A 717 -18.66 -13.21 -34.36
N ALA A 718 -18.31 -12.79 -35.58
CA ALA A 718 -18.89 -11.60 -36.21
C ALA A 718 -20.40 -11.76 -36.45
N LEU A 719 -20.81 -12.94 -36.99
CA LEU A 719 -22.23 -13.25 -37.21
C LEU A 719 -23.01 -13.26 -35.89
N LEU A 720 -22.51 -13.96 -34.86
CA LEU A 720 -23.12 -14.01 -33.53
C LEU A 720 -23.17 -12.59 -32.90
N GLY A 721 -22.10 -11.80 -33.02
CA GLY A 721 -22.06 -10.45 -32.53
C GLY A 721 -23.06 -9.51 -33.20
N VAL A 722 -23.14 -9.53 -34.52
CA VAL A 722 -24.11 -8.74 -35.30
C VAL A 722 -25.55 -9.14 -34.94
N LEU A 723 -25.85 -10.44 -34.86
CA LEU A 723 -27.16 -10.93 -34.47
C LEU A 723 -27.51 -10.50 -33.03
N GLY A 724 -26.57 -10.63 -32.11
CA GLY A 724 -26.73 -10.19 -30.73
C GLY A 724 -26.98 -8.68 -30.61
N LEU A 725 -26.25 -7.84 -31.36
CA LEU A 725 -26.49 -6.39 -31.45
C LEU A 725 -27.89 -6.07 -32.07
N ALA A 726 -28.27 -6.76 -33.12
CA ALA A 726 -29.58 -6.58 -33.72
C ALA A 726 -30.72 -6.90 -32.74
N LEU A 727 -30.63 -8.03 -32.04
CA LEU A 727 -31.62 -8.41 -31.01
C LEU A 727 -31.64 -7.39 -29.86
N SER A 728 -30.50 -6.88 -29.43
CA SER A 728 -30.43 -5.86 -28.38
C SER A 728 -31.08 -4.54 -28.83
N ALA A 729 -30.90 -4.16 -30.10
CA ALA A 729 -31.57 -2.99 -30.70
C ALA A 729 -33.11 -3.15 -30.74
N VAL A 730 -33.61 -4.35 -31.02
CA VAL A 730 -35.05 -4.66 -30.93
C VAL A 730 -35.60 -4.46 -29.51
N VAL A 731 -34.84 -4.91 -28.49
CA VAL A 731 -35.21 -4.67 -27.08
C VAL A 731 -35.28 -3.17 -26.77
N ALA A 732 -34.29 -2.40 -27.22
CA ALA A 732 -34.26 -0.94 -27.03
C ALA A 732 -35.47 -0.26 -27.71
N ALA A 733 -35.83 -0.66 -28.94
CA ALA A 733 -36.95 -0.09 -29.68
C ALA A 733 -38.31 -0.40 -28.98
N ARG A 734 -38.49 -1.61 -28.50
CA ARG A 734 -39.72 -2.04 -27.77
C ARG A 734 -39.84 -1.27 -26.45
N ARG A 735 -38.74 -1.09 -25.71
CA ARG A 735 -38.73 -0.35 -24.45
C ARG A 735 -39.10 1.14 -24.67
N ARG A 736 -38.63 1.77 -25.76
CA ARG A 736 -39.03 3.16 -26.11
C ARG A 736 -40.54 3.24 -26.38
N ARG A 737 -41.12 2.28 -27.06
CA ARG A 737 -42.56 2.25 -27.32
C ARG A 737 -43.37 2.09 -26.03
N SER A 738 -42.96 1.23 -25.09
CA SER A 738 -43.66 1.05 -23.81
C SER A 738 -43.52 2.24 -22.86
N SER A 739 -42.59 3.15 -23.08
CA SER A 739 -42.43 4.39 -22.29
C SER A 739 -43.17 5.60 -22.87
N LEU A 740 -43.74 5.46 -24.11
CA LEU A 740 -44.56 6.44 -24.76
C LEU A 740 -46.09 6.18 -24.62
N ASN A 741 -46.43 4.93 -24.32
CA ASN A 741 -47.77 4.53 -23.89
C ASN A 741 -47.87 4.50 -22.35
#